data_b5db180abcb08de76b2bf578d0df679b
#
_entry.id   b5db180abcb08de76b2bf578d0df679b
#
_cell.length_a   1.000
_cell.length_b   1.000
_cell.length_c   1.000
_cell.angle_alpha   90.00
_cell.angle_beta   90.00
_cell.angle_gamma   90.00
#
_symmetry.space_group_name_H-M   'P 1'
#
loop_
_entity.id
_entity.type
_entity.pdbx_description
1 polymer ?
#
loop_
_entity_poly.entity_id
_entity_poly.type
_entity_poly.pdbx_seq_one_letter_code
_entity_poly.pdbx_strand_id
1 'polypeptide(L)'
;MKVKFLARIKRAGTWPLFLIFLLILEMFLNGQALASSPERKATFFKYSQQQEIKIPYSDEELFTLGRPAVYSGEQLREIAFPLGGIGTGTISLGGRGNLRDWEIFNRPGKGINFPFTFFAIYAEAGGKKFSRVLESQLFPPYTGGHGYRREEVPGLPRFRQAVFRGEYPMAEVGLTDPELPVKVTLEAFNPFIPGEAENSGLPAAVLKYRIKNLTDHELKITLAGSVANPIGFDGQGEFNSLFNAAFGQNLNRLVKGPVSGLYFLSKKVQPDSPAYGTLALATTWPELTYITHWVRGEWWDDLQIFWDDFSADGQLRDLAEEDPSPDGRTDVGTLGLKAVVPAGGEVVLPFVISWHFPNFLDYFDVVPEQRGRVYHPHYTARFKDAWEVAEYLFQNLETLESKTRHFRETFFSSSLPAYVLDAVSSQASIIRTPTCLWLDDGRFFAFEGCSDRSGCCPLNCAHVWNYAQSLAFLFPKLERSMRETDFLVNVKPDGSMVFRTSLPLGEKYWNFKPAADGQLGRLINLYRDWQISGDLAFLQKLWPQAKKALEYAWVAWDKDRDGLLEGEQHNTYDIEFYGPNSMLSGFYLGALEAGARMAEAVGDKKAAAQYREIFRRGQKNYESQLWNGEFFIQKYDQALQKKYQYGEGCLSDQLLGQWLGMVAGLGRFLDEAKIKKALESVYSYNFRENFYDFANVQRTYALADEKGLLLCTWPRGGRPPLPFPYSDEVWTGLEYHVASHLIYEGMVKEGLTLVKAARQRYDGRRRNPWDEVECGHHYARAMSSWGLLLALSGFNYSVPEGRLGFAPALRPEEFRTCWSLGSTWGFYEQKAGAENTFSCMLKVENGRFELREFTFELPSLLAGKKIRSVECLANGGKIKSSFEQAGSRIKIKLPRTNLQAGSSLTIRVH
;
A
#
# COMPACT_ATOMS: atom_id res chain seq x y z
N MET A 1 -21.55 52.83 1.39
CA MET A 1 -20.88 51.96 0.43
C MET A 1 -20.82 50.49 0.87
N LYS A 2 -21.24 50.11 2.07
CA LYS A 2 -21.21 48.70 2.62
C LYS A 2 -22.50 47.88 2.34
N VAL A 3 -23.57 48.47 1.85
CA VAL A 3 -24.89 47.77 1.71
C VAL A 3 -25.13 47.20 0.29
N LYS A 4 -24.35 47.59 -0.71
CA LYS A 4 -24.50 47.07 -2.10
C LYS A 4 -23.64 45.88 -2.46
N PHE A 5 -22.77 45.42 -1.57
CA PHE A 5 -21.89 44.26 -1.81
C PHE A 5 -22.54 42.92 -1.43
N LEU A 6 -23.46 42.94 -0.46
CA LEU A 6 -24.12 41.73 0.05
C LEU A 6 -25.24 41.16 -0.83
N ALA A 7 -25.70 41.88 -1.84
CA ALA A 7 -26.82 41.48 -2.69
C ALA A 7 -26.38 40.60 -3.92
N ARG A 8 -25.07 40.43 -4.17
CA ARG A 8 -24.55 39.66 -5.34
C ARG A 8 -24.04 38.26 -5.02
N ILE A 9 -23.97 37.87 -3.72
CA ILE A 9 -23.42 36.58 -3.26
C ILE A 9 -24.51 35.48 -3.14
N LYS A 10 -25.79 35.82 -3.35
CA LYS A 10 -26.92 34.87 -3.20
C LYS A 10 -27.15 33.89 -4.38
N ARG A 11 -26.24 33.81 -5.36
CA ARG A 11 -26.46 32.95 -6.55
C ARG A 11 -25.38 31.92 -6.86
N ALA A 12 -24.43 31.69 -5.97
CA ALA A 12 -23.47 30.58 -6.12
C ALA A 12 -23.40 29.80 -4.79
N GLY A 13 -23.78 28.54 -4.84
CA GLY A 13 -23.90 27.64 -3.70
C GLY A 13 -22.55 27.19 -3.08
N THR A 14 -21.74 28.11 -2.59
CA THR A 14 -20.42 27.87 -2.00
C THR A 14 -20.35 28.26 -0.52
N TRP A 15 -21.43 28.07 0.24
CA TRP A 15 -21.52 28.48 1.63
C TRP A 15 -20.72 27.69 2.67
N PRO A 16 -20.34 26.42 2.51
CA PRO A 16 -19.56 25.75 3.56
C PRO A 16 -18.10 26.21 3.64
N LEU A 17 -17.46 26.51 2.53
CA LEU A 17 -16.04 26.89 2.50
C LEU A 17 -15.76 28.31 3.01
N PHE A 18 -16.70 29.21 2.85
CA PHE A 18 -16.55 30.62 3.30
C PHE A 18 -16.73 30.77 4.81
N LEU A 19 -17.58 29.94 5.43
CA LEU A 19 -17.73 29.91 6.89
C LEU A 19 -16.50 29.32 7.59
N ILE A 20 -15.88 28.34 7.01
CA ILE A 20 -14.63 27.74 7.53
C ILE A 20 -13.48 28.75 7.41
N PHE A 21 -13.42 29.51 6.33
CA PHE A 21 -12.39 30.53 6.14
C PHE A 21 -12.57 31.76 7.12
N LEU A 22 -13.81 32.14 7.39
CA LEU A 22 -14.11 33.17 8.39
C LEU A 22 -13.82 32.72 9.82
N LEU A 23 -14.12 31.47 10.15
CA LEU A 23 -13.77 30.89 11.47
C LEU A 23 -12.25 30.79 11.68
N ILE A 24 -11.52 30.45 10.63
CA ILE A 24 -10.05 30.41 10.68
C ILE A 24 -9.47 31.83 10.77
N LEU A 25 -10.06 32.79 10.11
CA LEU A 25 -9.59 34.19 10.16
C LEU A 25 -9.92 34.87 11.52
N GLU A 26 -11.05 34.55 12.14
CA GLU A 26 -11.36 35.00 13.52
C GLU A 26 -10.44 34.34 14.56
N MET A 27 -10.03 33.10 14.37
CA MET A 27 -9.03 32.46 15.23
C MET A 27 -7.65 33.11 15.13
N PHE A 28 -7.29 33.69 13.98
CA PHE A 28 -6.01 34.39 13.80
C PHE A 28 -6.02 35.82 14.35
N LEU A 29 -7.17 36.47 14.42
CA LEU A 29 -7.30 37.88 14.88
C LEU A 29 -7.50 37.98 16.38
N ASN A 30 -7.99 36.94 17.06
CA ASN A 30 -8.23 36.98 18.52
C ASN A 30 -7.06 36.40 19.35
N GLY A 31 -5.91 36.11 18.73
CA GLY A 31 -4.74 35.50 19.39
C GLY A 31 -3.91 36.44 20.29
N GLN A 32 -4.34 37.69 20.53
CA GLN A 32 -3.55 38.66 21.34
C GLN A 32 -4.12 39.05 22.72
N ALA A 33 -5.12 38.39 23.23
CA ALA A 33 -5.63 38.70 24.56
C ALA A 33 -6.01 37.46 25.35
N LEU A 34 -5.05 36.75 25.90
CA LEU A 34 -5.23 35.88 27.07
C LEU A 34 -3.86 35.60 27.73
N ALA A 35 -3.29 36.62 28.32
CA ALA A 35 -2.24 36.47 29.34
C ALA A 35 -2.88 36.76 30.69
N SER A 36 -2.87 35.74 31.54
CA SER A 36 -3.20 35.72 32.98
C SER A 36 -4.45 34.91 33.34
N SER A 37 -4.25 33.64 33.64
CA SER A 37 -5.11 32.89 34.56
C SER A 37 -4.26 31.89 35.40
N PRO A 38 -4.70 31.54 36.61
CA PRO A 38 -3.84 30.99 37.66
C PRO A 38 -3.41 29.54 37.39
N GLU A 39 -2.26 29.20 37.97
CA GLU A 39 -1.66 27.87 37.96
C GLU A 39 -2.68 26.75 38.20
N ARG A 40 -3.01 26.02 37.11
CA ARG A 40 -3.58 24.67 37.25
C ARG A 40 -2.43 23.73 37.59
N LYS A 41 -2.40 23.27 38.85
CA LYS A 41 -1.58 22.11 39.21
C LYS A 41 -2.01 20.92 38.35
N ALA A 42 -1.26 20.66 37.29
CA ALA A 42 -1.37 19.39 36.56
C ALA A 42 -0.99 18.27 37.53
N THR A 43 -1.87 17.33 37.69
CA THR A 43 -1.61 16.10 38.45
C THR A 43 -0.62 15.29 37.62
N PHE A 44 0.67 15.49 37.90
CA PHE A 44 1.74 14.70 37.32
C PHE A 44 1.66 13.28 37.89
N PHE A 45 1.28 12.34 37.04
CA PHE A 45 1.57 10.93 37.32
C PHE A 45 3.09 10.76 37.43
N LYS A 46 3.54 10.32 38.61
CA LYS A 46 4.95 9.97 38.82
C LYS A 46 5.27 8.69 37.98
N TYR A 47 5.79 8.87 36.79
CA TYR A 47 6.51 7.84 36.07
C TYR A 47 7.96 7.82 36.57
N SER A 48 8.24 7.04 37.58
CA SER A 48 9.61 6.73 37.99
C SER A 48 9.67 5.29 38.47
N GLN A 49 9.91 4.42 37.48
CA GLN A 49 10.58 3.11 37.62
C GLN A 49 10.80 2.63 36.19
N GLN A 50 11.96 2.00 35.87
CA GLN A 50 12.10 1.20 34.65
C GLN A 50 10.88 0.29 34.55
N GLN A 51 9.96 0.60 33.61
CA GLN A 51 8.86 -0.32 33.37
C GLN A 51 9.48 -1.60 32.78
N GLU A 52 9.19 -2.71 33.42
CA GLU A 52 9.51 -4.03 32.89
C GLU A 52 8.88 -4.13 31.49
N ILE A 53 9.67 -4.54 30.48
CA ILE A 53 9.16 -4.71 29.12
C ILE A 53 8.04 -5.73 29.16
N LYS A 54 6.81 -5.25 28.89
CA LYS A 54 5.62 -6.08 28.96
C LYS A 54 5.19 -6.51 27.57
N ILE A 55 5.16 -7.81 27.34
CA ILE A 55 4.65 -8.44 26.13
C ILE A 55 3.21 -8.93 26.41
N PRO A 56 2.17 -8.31 25.80
CA PRO A 56 0.76 -8.65 26.10
C PRO A 56 0.27 -9.90 25.34
N TYR A 57 1.13 -10.60 24.66
CA TYR A 57 0.84 -11.82 23.90
C TYR A 57 1.72 -12.97 24.35
N SER A 58 1.18 -14.18 24.33
CA SER A 58 1.95 -15.40 24.55
C SER A 58 2.90 -15.70 23.38
N ASP A 59 3.91 -16.51 23.62
CA ASP A 59 4.81 -16.98 22.56
C ASP A 59 4.03 -17.73 21.46
N GLU A 60 3.02 -18.50 21.81
CA GLU A 60 2.15 -19.16 20.86
C GLU A 60 1.46 -18.15 19.94
N GLU A 61 0.87 -17.09 20.50
CA GLU A 61 0.21 -16.05 19.71
C GLU A 61 1.16 -15.27 18.79
N LEU A 62 2.43 -15.07 19.20
CA LEU A 62 3.41 -14.35 18.42
C LEU A 62 4.07 -15.21 17.34
N PHE A 63 4.34 -16.49 17.61
CA PHE A 63 5.16 -17.33 16.75
C PHE A 63 4.41 -18.42 15.98
N THR A 64 3.09 -18.54 16.14
CA THR A 64 2.31 -19.50 15.37
C THR A 64 2.34 -19.15 13.89
N LEU A 65 2.81 -20.11 13.11
CA LEU A 65 2.80 -20.05 11.65
C LEU A 65 1.38 -20.34 11.14
N GLY A 66 1.08 -19.85 9.97
CA GLY A 66 -0.21 -20.12 9.33
C GLY A 66 -0.48 -19.27 8.11
N ARG A 67 -1.67 -19.43 7.55
CA ARG A 67 -2.17 -18.56 6.50
C ARG A 67 -2.85 -17.33 7.10
N PRO A 68 -2.95 -16.21 6.32
CA PRO A 68 -3.68 -15.03 6.71
C PRO A 68 -5.11 -15.31 7.18
N ALA A 69 -5.69 -14.34 7.87
CA ALA A 69 -7.00 -14.46 8.48
C ALA A 69 -8.09 -14.84 7.48
N VAL A 70 -9.03 -15.66 7.96
CA VAL A 70 -10.28 -15.96 7.28
C VAL A 70 -11.37 -15.17 8.00
N TYR A 71 -12.10 -14.37 7.26
CA TYR A 71 -13.11 -13.45 7.78
C TYR A 71 -14.51 -14.04 7.59
N SER A 72 -15.37 -13.93 8.60
CA SER A 72 -16.77 -14.39 8.54
C SER A 72 -17.65 -13.56 9.45
N GLY A 73 -18.97 -13.66 9.30
CA GLY A 73 -19.94 -12.92 10.12
C GLY A 73 -19.67 -11.41 10.06
N GLU A 74 -19.62 -10.74 11.20
CA GLU A 74 -19.42 -9.28 11.29
C GLU A 74 -18.07 -8.80 10.75
N GLN A 75 -17.07 -9.66 10.68
CA GLN A 75 -15.76 -9.31 10.11
C GLN A 75 -15.78 -9.07 8.59
N LEU A 76 -16.91 -9.38 7.92
CA LEU A 76 -17.09 -9.11 6.49
C LEU A 76 -17.47 -7.65 6.18
N ARG A 77 -17.85 -6.88 7.21
CA ARG A 77 -18.48 -5.55 7.06
C ARG A 77 -17.58 -4.54 6.35
N GLU A 78 -16.36 -4.39 6.86
CA GLU A 78 -15.45 -3.33 6.40
C GLU A 78 -14.52 -3.80 5.28
N ILE A 79 -14.55 -5.08 4.91
CA ILE A 79 -13.70 -5.59 3.86
C ILE A 79 -13.99 -4.88 2.53
N ALA A 80 -12.93 -4.34 1.94
CA ALA A 80 -12.86 -3.80 0.60
C ALA A 80 -11.48 -4.15 0.02
N PHE A 81 -11.41 -5.26 -0.70
CA PHE A 81 -10.17 -5.79 -1.29
C PHE A 81 -9.97 -5.19 -2.68
N PRO A 82 -8.91 -4.39 -2.92
CA PRO A 82 -8.75 -3.65 -4.17
C PRO A 82 -8.40 -4.55 -5.36
N LEU A 83 -9.21 -4.47 -6.43
CA LEU A 83 -9.03 -5.11 -7.73
C LEU A 83 -8.79 -4.02 -8.77
N GLY A 84 -7.64 -4.03 -9.40
CA GLY A 84 -7.24 -3.04 -10.41
C GLY A 84 -5.73 -3.02 -10.58
N GLY A 85 -5.25 -2.35 -11.61
CA GLY A 85 -3.84 -2.26 -11.94
C GLY A 85 -3.15 -1.01 -11.36
N ILE A 86 -1.83 -0.97 -11.47
CA ILE A 86 -1.04 0.20 -11.09
C ILE A 86 -1.44 1.41 -11.94
N GLY A 87 -1.87 2.50 -11.30
CA GLY A 87 -2.26 3.74 -11.98
C GLY A 87 -3.58 3.68 -12.76
N THR A 88 -4.44 2.69 -12.49
CA THR A 88 -5.70 2.49 -13.24
C THR A 88 -6.96 2.77 -12.42
N GLY A 89 -6.80 3.00 -11.11
CA GLY A 89 -7.90 2.91 -10.17
C GLY A 89 -8.31 1.47 -9.87
N THR A 90 -9.29 1.30 -8.99
CA THR A 90 -9.72 -0.01 -8.46
C THR A 90 -11.23 -0.13 -8.34
N ILE A 91 -11.70 -1.37 -8.34
CA ILE A 91 -12.99 -1.80 -7.83
C ILE A 91 -12.69 -2.66 -6.61
N SER A 92 -13.34 -2.46 -5.47
CA SER A 92 -13.11 -3.28 -4.29
C SER A 92 -14.08 -4.45 -4.21
N LEU A 93 -13.55 -5.65 -3.95
CA LEU A 93 -14.37 -6.81 -3.58
C LEU A 93 -14.72 -6.72 -2.09
N GLY A 94 -15.99 -6.60 -1.78
CA GLY A 94 -16.51 -6.60 -0.42
C GLY A 94 -16.52 -7.99 0.21
N GLY A 95 -16.43 -8.03 1.54
CA GLY A 95 -16.35 -9.31 2.28
C GLY A 95 -17.56 -10.26 2.10
N ARG A 96 -18.70 -9.74 1.75
CA ARG A 96 -19.91 -10.52 1.51
C ARG A 96 -20.09 -10.96 0.03
N GLY A 97 -19.16 -10.61 -0.87
CA GLY A 97 -19.16 -10.95 -2.29
C GLY A 97 -19.64 -9.82 -3.23
N ASN A 98 -19.98 -8.66 -2.67
CA ASN A 98 -20.39 -7.48 -3.44
C ASN A 98 -19.19 -6.73 -4.01
N LEU A 99 -19.42 -5.92 -5.04
CA LEU A 99 -18.48 -4.92 -5.53
C LEU A 99 -18.81 -3.56 -4.89
N ARG A 100 -17.74 -2.84 -4.45
CA ARG A 100 -17.88 -1.54 -3.79
C ARG A 100 -16.69 -0.66 -4.09
N ASP A 101 -16.74 0.60 -3.67
CA ASP A 101 -15.64 1.56 -3.83
C ASP A 101 -15.14 1.56 -5.28
N TRP A 102 -15.96 2.04 -6.18
CA TRP A 102 -15.62 2.15 -7.60
C TRP A 102 -14.77 3.39 -7.86
N GLU A 103 -13.47 3.21 -7.79
CA GLU A 103 -12.43 4.25 -7.87
C GLU A 103 -11.75 4.26 -9.25
N ILE A 104 -12.55 4.12 -10.32
CA ILE A 104 -12.06 3.96 -11.70
C ILE A 104 -12.09 5.24 -12.53
N PHE A 105 -12.53 6.37 -11.95
CA PHE A 105 -12.71 7.66 -12.61
C PHE A 105 -11.53 8.61 -12.39
N ASN A 106 -10.31 8.06 -12.29
CA ASN A 106 -9.07 8.81 -12.03
C ASN A 106 -9.11 9.62 -10.72
N ARG A 107 -9.89 9.19 -9.74
CA ARG A 107 -9.94 9.78 -8.40
C ARG A 107 -10.47 8.79 -7.36
N PRO A 108 -10.19 9.03 -6.07
CA PRO A 108 -10.78 8.24 -4.99
C PRO A 108 -12.31 8.28 -4.99
N GLY A 109 -12.92 7.21 -4.52
CA GLY A 109 -14.37 7.05 -4.52
C GLY A 109 -14.86 6.11 -3.44
N LYS A 110 -14.42 6.31 -2.19
CA LYS A 110 -14.87 5.48 -1.05
C LYS A 110 -16.37 5.57 -0.87
N GLY A 111 -17.03 4.40 -0.77
CA GLY A 111 -18.48 4.30 -0.68
C GLY A 111 -19.23 4.55 -1.99
N ILE A 112 -18.56 4.73 -3.14
CA ILE A 112 -19.25 4.76 -4.43
C ILE A 112 -19.61 3.32 -4.80
N ASN A 113 -20.92 3.03 -4.81
CA ASN A 113 -21.49 1.76 -5.21
C ASN A 113 -22.45 2.00 -6.37
N PHE A 114 -22.25 1.30 -7.49
CA PHE A 114 -23.13 1.48 -8.64
C PHE A 114 -24.52 0.89 -8.37
N PRO A 115 -25.60 1.61 -8.74
CA PRO A 115 -26.96 1.13 -8.56
C PRO A 115 -27.17 -0.15 -9.37
N PHE A 116 -27.94 -1.12 -8.81
CA PHE A 116 -28.31 -2.36 -9.47
C PHE A 116 -27.14 -3.16 -10.06
N THR A 117 -25.94 -3.02 -9.47
CA THR A 117 -24.74 -3.73 -9.89
C THR A 117 -24.45 -4.87 -8.94
N PHE A 118 -24.75 -6.11 -9.40
CA PHE A 118 -24.62 -7.33 -8.61
C PHE A 118 -24.52 -8.56 -9.50
N PHE A 119 -24.11 -9.67 -8.92
CA PHE A 119 -24.12 -10.98 -9.57
C PHE A 119 -25.20 -11.87 -8.94
N ALA A 120 -25.88 -12.69 -9.75
CA ALA A 120 -26.93 -13.61 -9.31
C ALA A 120 -26.78 -14.97 -9.97
N ILE A 121 -27.24 -16.00 -9.31
CA ILE A 121 -27.36 -17.37 -9.87
C ILE A 121 -28.80 -17.81 -9.92
N TYR A 122 -29.19 -18.39 -11.06
CA TYR A 122 -30.33 -19.27 -11.19
C TYR A 122 -29.82 -20.71 -11.23
N ALA A 123 -30.50 -21.62 -10.56
CA ALA A 123 -30.16 -23.04 -10.57
C ALA A 123 -31.45 -23.89 -10.59
N GLU A 124 -31.44 -24.95 -11.43
CA GLU A 124 -32.53 -25.91 -11.54
C GLU A 124 -32.04 -27.34 -11.40
N ALA A 125 -32.55 -28.07 -10.42
CA ALA A 125 -32.25 -29.47 -10.17
C ALA A 125 -33.50 -30.23 -9.77
N GLY A 126 -33.80 -31.37 -10.40
CA GLY A 126 -34.92 -32.22 -10.04
C GLY A 126 -36.27 -31.50 -10.08
N GLY A 127 -36.46 -30.54 -10.96
CA GLY A 127 -37.69 -29.73 -11.08
C GLY A 127 -37.83 -28.61 -10.04
N LYS A 128 -36.86 -28.42 -9.13
CA LYS A 128 -36.80 -27.31 -8.19
C LYS A 128 -35.91 -26.19 -8.74
N LYS A 129 -36.37 -24.95 -8.59
CA LYS A 129 -35.70 -23.73 -9.07
C LYS A 129 -35.27 -22.86 -7.89
N PHE A 130 -34.11 -22.27 -8.02
CA PHE A 130 -33.52 -21.39 -7.00
C PHE A 130 -32.90 -20.18 -7.68
N SER A 131 -33.10 -19.00 -7.14
CA SER A 131 -32.39 -17.79 -7.55
C SER A 131 -31.86 -17.06 -6.33
N ARG A 132 -30.59 -16.63 -6.37
CA ARG A 132 -29.92 -15.89 -5.30
C ARG A 132 -28.97 -14.88 -5.87
N VAL A 133 -28.89 -13.72 -5.22
CA VAL A 133 -27.78 -12.81 -5.39
C VAL A 133 -26.53 -13.49 -4.80
N LEU A 134 -25.41 -13.41 -5.49
CA LEU A 134 -24.12 -14.04 -5.12
C LEU A 134 -23.39 -13.24 -4.03
N GLU A 135 -24.10 -12.94 -2.99
CA GLU A 135 -23.67 -12.21 -1.81
C GLU A 135 -24.29 -12.84 -0.55
N SER A 136 -23.64 -12.63 0.61
CA SER A 136 -24.32 -12.89 1.87
C SER A 136 -25.16 -11.68 2.31
N GLN A 137 -25.76 -11.78 3.50
CA GLN A 137 -26.64 -10.75 4.06
C GLN A 137 -25.99 -9.37 4.15
N LEU A 138 -26.82 -8.33 4.05
CA LEU A 138 -26.44 -6.95 4.33
C LEU A 138 -26.23 -6.74 5.84
N PHE A 139 -25.33 -5.82 6.19
CA PHE A 139 -25.05 -5.46 7.57
C PHE A 139 -25.63 -4.09 7.92
N PRO A 140 -26.19 -3.91 9.13
CA PRO A 140 -26.53 -2.58 9.60
C PRO A 140 -25.28 -1.68 9.76
N PRO A 141 -25.43 -0.34 9.83
CA PRO A 141 -26.70 0.39 9.90
C PRO A 141 -27.40 0.50 8.56
N TYR A 142 -28.69 0.82 8.58
CA TYR A 142 -29.47 1.15 7.40
C TYR A 142 -28.90 2.39 6.70
N THR A 143 -28.93 2.41 5.36
CA THR A 143 -28.32 3.47 4.56
C THR A 143 -29.17 4.71 4.39
N GLY A 144 -30.40 4.69 4.87
CA GLY A 144 -31.32 5.83 4.80
C GLY A 144 -32.59 5.69 5.63
N GLY A 145 -33.48 6.64 5.55
CA GLY A 145 -34.75 6.67 6.29
C GLY A 145 -35.71 5.54 5.97
N HIS A 146 -35.54 4.87 4.84
CA HIS A 146 -36.33 3.70 4.42
C HIS A 146 -35.61 2.36 4.63
N GLY A 147 -34.48 2.34 5.36
CA GLY A 147 -33.62 1.19 5.48
C GLY A 147 -32.49 1.21 4.44
N TYR A 148 -32.29 0.11 3.73
CA TYR A 148 -31.36 0.08 2.60
C TYR A 148 -31.95 0.73 1.35
N ARG A 149 -31.13 1.28 0.49
CA ARG A 149 -31.56 1.82 -0.80
C ARG A 149 -31.99 0.69 -1.72
N ARG A 150 -33.05 0.92 -2.50
CA ARG A 150 -33.55 -0.04 -3.48
C ARG A 150 -32.47 -0.46 -4.49
N GLU A 151 -31.64 0.46 -4.85
CA GLU A 151 -30.55 0.30 -5.80
C GLU A 151 -29.46 -0.68 -5.30
N GLU A 152 -29.43 -0.98 -4.01
CA GLU A 152 -28.58 -2.03 -3.41
C GLU A 152 -29.24 -3.41 -3.45
N VAL A 153 -30.41 -3.53 -4.06
CA VAL A 153 -31.25 -4.72 -4.21
C VAL A 153 -31.46 -5.51 -2.89
N PRO A 154 -31.76 -4.83 -1.76
CA PRO A 154 -31.78 -5.47 -0.45
C PRO A 154 -32.85 -6.55 -0.30
N GLY A 155 -33.96 -6.43 -1.04
CA GLY A 155 -35.07 -7.36 -0.99
C GLY A 155 -34.88 -8.65 -1.78
N LEU A 156 -33.82 -8.76 -2.61
CA LEU A 156 -33.55 -9.99 -3.35
C LEU A 156 -32.90 -11.05 -2.43
N PRO A 157 -33.26 -12.35 -2.62
CA PRO A 157 -32.72 -13.41 -1.77
C PRO A 157 -31.22 -13.61 -1.97
N ARG A 158 -30.50 -13.86 -0.88
CA ARG A 158 -29.02 -14.01 -0.81
C ARG A 158 -28.64 -15.35 -0.18
N PHE A 159 -27.33 -15.68 -0.26
CA PHE A 159 -26.74 -16.78 0.48
C PHE A 159 -26.72 -16.47 1.99
N ARG A 160 -26.89 -17.49 2.81
CA ARG A 160 -26.91 -17.32 4.27
C ARG A 160 -25.54 -17.07 4.88
N GLN A 161 -24.47 -17.60 4.26
CA GLN A 161 -23.12 -17.54 4.80
C GLN A 161 -22.13 -17.12 3.73
N ALA A 162 -21.18 -16.27 4.13
CA ALA A 162 -19.98 -15.99 3.36
C ALA A 162 -18.73 -16.16 4.24
N VAL A 163 -17.65 -16.62 3.62
CA VAL A 163 -16.31 -16.68 4.19
C VAL A 163 -15.36 -16.02 3.21
N PHE A 164 -14.67 -14.99 3.66
CA PHE A 164 -13.70 -14.24 2.86
C PHE A 164 -12.27 -14.61 3.26
N ARG A 165 -11.41 -14.85 2.26
CA ARG A 165 -9.98 -15.02 2.42
C ARG A 165 -9.25 -14.09 1.45
N GLY A 166 -8.34 -13.25 1.95
CA GLY A 166 -7.51 -12.39 1.14
C GLY A 166 -6.03 -12.71 1.30
N GLU A 167 -5.44 -13.33 0.30
CA GLU A 167 -4.00 -13.51 0.15
C GLU A 167 -3.54 -12.62 -1.01
N TYR A 168 -3.38 -11.31 -0.72
CA TYR A 168 -3.08 -10.34 -1.79
C TYR A 168 -1.92 -10.82 -2.68
N PRO A 169 -2.06 -10.84 -4.02
CA PRO A 169 -3.04 -10.09 -4.81
C PRO A 169 -4.32 -10.86 -5.19
N MET A 170 -4.66 -11.95 -4.54
CA MET A 170 -5.85 -12.76 -4.83
C MET A 170 -6.79 -12.82 -3.63
N ALA A 171 -8.09 -12.83 -3.90
CA ALA A 171 -9.12 -13.01 -2.88
C ALA A 171 -10.08 -14.15 -3.25
N GLU A 172 -10.65 -14.77 -2.23
CA GLU A 172 -11.66 -15.83 -2.37
C GLU A 172 -12.86 -15.53 -1.45
N VAL A 173 -14.07 -15.65 -2.00
CA VAL A 173 -15.33 -15.61 -1.24
C VAL A 173 -16.08 -16.91 -1.41
N GLY A 174 -16.18 -17.69 -0.35
CA GLY A 174 -16.99 -18.90 -0.31
C GLY A 174 -18.41 -18.58 0.14
N LEU A 175 -19.40 -18.84 -0.71
CA LEU A 175 -20.84 -18.66 -0.41
C LEU A 175 -21.50 -20.02 -0.20
N THR A 176 -22.19 -20.18 0.91
CA THR A 176 -22.90 -21.42 1.26
C THR A 176 -24.27 -21.12 1.82
N ASP A 177 -25.21 -22.00 1.48
CA ASP A 177 -26.57 -22.02 2.02
C ASP A 177 -27.04 -23.47 2.11
N PRO A 178 -27.45 -23.97 3.31
CA PRO A 178 -27.84 -25.36 3.51
C PRO A 178 -29.08 -25.78 2.67
N GLU A 179 -29.89 -24.84 2.22
CA GLU A 179 -31.08 -25.10 1.42
C GLU A 179 -30.84 -25.13 -0.09
N LEU A 180 -29.62 -24.78 -0.52
CA LEU A 180 -29.27 -24.70 -1.92
C LEU A 180 -28.50 -25.93 -2.41
N PRO A 181 -28.74 -26.36 -3.67
CA PRO A 181 -28.04 -27.48 -4.27
C PRO A 181 -26.61 -27.16 -4.71
N VAL A 182 -26.09 -25.95 -4.37
CA VAL A 182 -24.81 -25.44 -4.85
C VAL A 182 -23.98 -24.87 -3.71
N LYS A 183 -22.66 -25.02 -3.87
CA LYS A 183 -21.67 -24.17 -3.20
C LYS A 183 -21.02 -23.29 -4.26
N VAL A 184 -20.89 -21.99 -3.99
CA VAL A 184 -20.25 -21.04 -4.89
C VAL A 184 -18.96 -20.53 -4.26
N THR A 185 -17.89 -20.49 -5.05
CA THR A 185 -16.64 -19.85 -4.66
C THR A 185 -16.27 -18.82 -5.72
N LEU A 186 -16.23 -17.54 -5.33
CA LEU A 186 -15.69 -16.47 -6.16
C LEU A 186 -14.20 -16.35 -5.87
N GLU A 187 -13.38 -16.52 -6.89
CA GLU A 187 -11.97 -16.11 -6.90
C GLU A 187 -11.85 -14.82 -7.69
N ALA A 188 -11.22 -13.79 -7.08
CA ALA A 188 -11.07 -12.48 -7.69
C ALA A 188 -9.63 -11.99 -7.61
N PHE A 189 -9.13 -11.40 -8.70
CA PHE A 189 -7.79 -10.84 -8.78
C PHE A 189 -7.65 -9.84 -9.94
N ASN A 190 -6.54 -9.13 -9.94
CA ASN A 190 -5.94 -8.49 -11.11
C ASN A 190 -4.49 -8.98 -11.21
N PRO A 191 -3.90 -9.17 -12.38
CA PRO A 191 -2.51 -9.62 -12.51
C PRO A 191 -1.55 -8.75 -11.68
N PHE A 192 -0.69 -9.39 -10.88
CA PHE A 192 0.32 -8.74 -10.05
C PHE A 192 1.62 -9.55 -10.11
N ILE A 193 2.56 -9.04 -10.90
CA ILE A 193 3.78 -9.75 -11.24
C ILE A 193 4.96 -8.83 -10.96
N PRO A 194 5.70 -9.03 -9.85
CA PRO A 194 6.83 -8.18 -9.54
C PRO A 194 7.81 -8.05 -10.71
N GLY A 195 8.21 -6.80 -10.99
CA GLY A 195 9.06 -6.45 -12.12
C GLY A 195 8.33 -6.26 -13.45
N GLU A 196 7.08 -6.70 -13.61
CA GLU A 196 6.26 -6.53 -14.82
C GLU A 196 5.16 -5.46 -14.58
N ALA A 197 5.53 -4.19 -14.49
CA ALA A 197 4.58 -3.11 -14.22
C ALA A 197 3.46 -3.02 -15.26
N GLU A 198 3.78 -3.22 -16.54
CA GLU A 198 2.83 -3.19 -17.66
C GLU A 198 1.69 -4.21 -17.50
N ASN A 199 2.03 -5.45 -17.14
CA ASN A 199 1.06 -6.50 -16.89
C ASN A 199 0.36 -6.37 -15.53
N SER A 200 0.96 -5.63 -14.60
CA SER A 200 0.37 -5.31 -13.30
C SER A 200 -0.41 -3.98 -13.31
N GLY A 201 -0.44 -3.27 -14.44
CA GLY A 201 -1.14 -2.01 -14.68
C GLY A 201 -2.35 -2.14 -15.63
N LEU A 202 -3.05 -3.28 -15.61
CA LEU A 202 -4.25 -3.50 -16.43
C LEU A 202 -5.49 -2.95 -15.74
N PRO A 203 -6.30 -2.07 -16.40
CA PRO A 203 -7.53 -1.53 -15.85
C PRO A 203 -8.66 -2.57 -15.90
N ALA A 204 -8.59 -3.58 -15.06
CA ALA A 204 -9.55 -4.68 -15.05
C ALA A 204 -9.64 -5.38 -13.70
N ALA A 205 -10.75 -6.09 -13.48
CA ALA A 205 -10.97 -7.05 -12.41
C ALA A 205 -11.39 -8.40 -13.01
N VAL A 206 -10.70 -9.47 -12.64
CA VAL A 206 -11.03 -10.85 -13.03
C VAL A 206 -11.87 -11.47 -11.91
N LEU A 207 -13.05 -12.00 -12.25
CA LEU A 207 -13.98 -12.66 -11.35
C LEU A 207 -14.25 -14.07 -11.87
N LYS A 208 -13.83 -15.10 -11.14
CA LYS A 208 -14.01 -16.50 -11.52
C LYS A 208 -14.93 -17.18 -10.52
N TYR A 209 -16.12 -17.48 -10.93
CA TYR A 209 -17.11 -18.17 -10.11
C TYR A 209 -17.03 -19.68 -10.34
N ARG A 210 -16.60 -20.41 -9.32
CA ARG A 210 -16.61 -21.87 -9.26
C ARG A 210 -17.91 -22.33 -8.64
N ILE A 211 -18.72 -23.07 -9.38
CA ILE A 211 -20.02 -23.60 -8.94
C ILE A 211 -19.88 -25.11 -8.77
N LYS A 212 -20.01 -25.58 -7.54
CA LYS A 212 -20.04 -27.01 -7.18
C LYS A 212 -21.49 -27.47 -7.05
N ASN A 213 -21.87 -28.47 -7.83
CA ASN A 213 -23.15 -29.17 -7.70
C ASN A 213 -23.08 -30.13 -6.49
N LEU A 214 -23.96 -29.96 -5.51
CA LEU A 214 -24.03 -30.77 -4.30
C LEU A 214 -25.03 -31.93 -4.41
N THR A 215 -25.70 -32.08 -5.55
CA THR A 215 -26.74 -33.10 -5.78
C THR A 215 -26.20 -34.31 -6.55
N ASP A 216 -26.98 -35.37 -6.58
CA ASP A 216 -26.78 -36.57 -7.38
C ASP A 216 -27.41 -36.50 -8.79
N HIS A 217 -27.89 -35.34 -9.18
CA HIS A 217 -28.49 -35.05 -10.47
C HIS A 217 -27.75 -33.95 -11.20
N GLU A 218 -27.97 -33.85 -12.52
CA GLU A 218 -27.53 -32.73 -13.32
C GLU A 218 -28.18 -31.44 -12.87
N LEU A 219 -27.40 -30.36 -12.82
CA LEU A 219 -27.81 -29.04 -12.43
C LEU A 219 -27.67 -28.06 -13.60
N LYS A 220 -28.79 -27.45 -14.02
CA LYS A 220 -28.76 -26.35 -14.99
C LYS A 220 -28.59 -25.04 -14.21
N ILE A 221 -27.65 -24.22 -14.64
CA ILE A 221 -27.40 -22.94 -14.00
C ILE A 221 -27.31 -21.81 -15.02
N THR A 222 -27.65 -20.62 -14.59
CA THR A 222 -27.29 -19.35 -15.24
C THR A 222 -26.67 -18.44 -14.18
N LEU A 223 -25.47 -17.95 -14.43
CA LEU A 223 -24.80 -16.96 -13.61
C LEU A 223 -24.86 -15.63 -14.32
N ALA A 224 -25.57 -14.66 -13.78
CA ALA A 224 -25.81 -13.35 -14.37
C ALA A 224 -25.08 -12.24 -13.63
N GLY A 225 -24.35 -11.38 -14.36
CA GLY A 225 -23.74 -10.16 -13.86
C GLY A 225 -24.48 -8.94 -14.41
N SER A 226 -25.02 -8.11 -13.53
CA SER A 226 -25.69 -6.85 -13.85
C SER A 226 -24.78 -5.68 -13.51
N VAL A 227 -24.62 -4.73 -14.42
CA VAL A 227 -23.77 -3.53 -14.24
C VAL A 227 -24.49 -2.30 -14.78
N ALA A 228 -24.60 -1.25 -13.96
CA ALA A 228 -25.06 0.05 -14.43
C ALA A 228 -23.98 0.72 -15.30
N ASN A 229 -24.35 1.30 -16.42
CA ASN A 229 -23.46 2.02 -17.30
C ASN A 229 -23.01 3.34 -16.61
N PRO A 230 -21.71 3.49 -16.27
CA PRO A 230 -21.26 4.65 -15.51
C PRO A 230 -20.82 5.83 -16.39
N ILE A 231 -20.88 5.71 -17.72
CA ILE A 231 -20.31 6.73 -18.61
C ILE A 231 -21.16 8.02 -18.54
N GLY A 232 -20.49 9.10 -18.21
CA GLY A 232 -21.09 10.40 -17.83
C GLY A 232 -20.86 10.77 -16.37
N PHE A 233 -20.47 9.82 -15.52
CA PHE A 233 -20.05 10.09 -14.15
C PHE A 233 -18.53 10.38 -14.10
N ASP A 234 -18.16 11.48 -13.44
CA ASP A 234 -16.75 11.94 -13.34
C ASP A 234 -16.06 11.58 -12.02
N GLY A 235 -16.69 10.72 -11.22
CA GLY A 235 -16.19 10.31 -9.90
C GLY A 235 -16.46 11.32 -8.78
N GLN A 236 -17.14 12.44 -9.04
CA GLN A 236 -17.54 13.40 -8.03
C GLN A 236 -18.95 13.12 -7.51
N GLY A 237 -19.14 13.25 -6.20
CA GLY A 237 -20.43 12.97 -5.58
C GLY A 237 -20.75 11.48 -5.49
N GLU A 238 -22.03 11.13 -5.64
CA GLU A 238 -22.53 9.76 -5.52
C GLU A 238 -23.10 9.27 -6.86
N PHE A 239 -22.86 7.99 -7.16
CA PHE A 239 -23.57 7.28 -8.22
C PHE A 239 -24.52 6.25 -7.60
N ASN A 240 -25.61 6.70 -7.04
CA ASN A 240 -26.59 5.92 -6.28
C ASN A 240 -27.97 5.85 -6.91
N SER A 241 -28.13 6.35 -8.13
CA SER A 241 -29.38 6.36 -8.90
C SER A 241 -29.07 6.28 -10.40
N LEU A 242 -29.98 5.69 -11.17
CA LEU A 242 -29.89 5.72 -12.63
C LEU A 242 -30.20 7.11 -13.21
N PHE A 243 -30.72 8.02 -12.41
CA PHE A 243 -31.12 9.37 -12.81
C PHE A 243 -30.10 10.42 -12.33
N ASN A 244 -29.45 11.06 -13.30
CA ASN A 244 -28.54 12.18 -13.07
C ASN A 244 -28.42 13.00 -14.37
N ALA A 245 -28.40 14.33 -14.28
CA ALA A 245 -28.27 15.21 -15.44
C ALA A 245 -27.02 14.98 -16.30
N ALA A 246 -25.95 14.40 -15.71
CA ALA A 246 -24.74 14.01 -16.43
C ALA A 246 -24.96 12.85 -17.39
N PHE A 247 -25.89 11.96 -17.12
CA PHE A 247 -26.21 10.82 -17.96
C PHE A 247 -27.08 11.19 -19.19
N GLY A 248 -27.15 10.27 -20.10
CA GLY A 248 -27.95 10.30 -21.30
C GLY A 248 -27.18 9.77 -22.50
N GLN A 249 -27.94 9.35 -23.51
CA GLN A 249 -27.38 8.71 -24.71
C GLN A 249 -26.43 7.55 -24.39
N ASN A 250 -26.62 6.90 -23.19
CA ASN A 250 -25.88 5.73 -22.78
C ASN A 250 -26.32 4.50 -23.60
N LEU A 251 -25.36 3.70 -24.01
CA LEU A 251 -25.57 2.47 -24.80
C LEU A 251 -24.79 1.32 -24.20
N ASN A 252 -25.45 0.17 -24.08
CA ASN A 252 -24.84 -1.09 -23.72
C ASN A 252 -24.94 -2.01 -24.95
N ARG A 253 -23.84 -2.29 -25.61
CA ARG A 253 -23.82 -3.08 -26.84
C ARG A 253 -23.34 -4.48 -26.57
N LEU A 254 -24.04 -5.48 -27.09
CA LEU A 254 -23.52 -6.83 -27.15
C LEU A 254 -22.40 -6.92 -28.19
N VAL A 255 -21.22 -7.37 -27.79
CA VAL A 255 -20.14 -7.77 -28.67
C VAL A 255 -20.02 -9.29 -28.65
N LYS A 256 -19.88 -9.92 -29.80
CA LYS A 256 -19.75 -11.38 -29.97
C LYS A 256 -18.43 -11.68 -30.67
N GLY A 257 -17.73 -12.71 -30.19
CA GLY A 257 -16.44 -13.14 -30.73
C GLY A 257 -15.79 -14.17 -29.85
N PRO A 258 -14.47 -14.38 -29.94
CA PRO A 258 -13.71 -15.17 -28.98
C PRO A 258 -13.82 -14.64 -27.56
N VAL A 259 -13.91 -13.32 -27.39
CA VAL A 259 -14.37 -12.62 -26.21
C VAL A 259 -15.73 -12.05 -26.53
N SER A 260 -16.69 -12.31 -25.67
CA SER A 260 -18.09 -11.85 -25.83
C SER A 260 -18.54 -11.13 -24.57
N GLY A 261 -19.50 -10.21 -24.67
CA GLY A 261 -20.04 -9.51 -23.50
C GLY A 261 -20.69 -8.18 -23.83
N LEU A 262 -20.91 -7.38 -22.81
CA LEU A 262 -21.52 -6.06 -22.91
C LEU A 262 -20.43 -4.97 -22.89
N TYR A 263 -20.52 -4.06 -23.83
CA TYR A 263 -19.67 -2.89 -23.97
C TYR A 263 -20.48 -1.62 -23.71
N PHE A 264 -20.09 -0.84 -22.72
CA PHE A 264 -20.79 0.31 -22.19
C PHE A 264 -20.13 1.61 -22.66
N LEU A 265 -20.92 2.53 -23.20
CA LEU A 265 -20.48 3.83 -23.70
C LEU A 265 -21.60 4.88 -23.59
N SER A 266 -21.30 6.13 -23.90
CA SER A 266 -22.29 7.18 -24.08
C SER A 266 -21.97 8.00 -25.33
N LYS A 267 -23.01 8.41 -26.09
CA LYS A 267 -22.89 9.33 -27.23
C LYS A 267 -22.97 10.80 -26.81
N LYS A 268 -23.37 11.07 -25.58
CA LYS A 268 -23.52 12.44 -25.04
C LYS A 268 -22.19 13.04 -24.60
N VAL A 269 -21.33 12.21 -23.98
CA VAL A 269 -20.11 12.68 -23.33
C VAL A 269 -19.01 12.97 -24.35
N GLN A 270 -18.46 14.18 -24.31
CA GLN A 270 -17.41 14.59 -25.23
C GLN A 270 -16.09 13.90 -24.91
N PRO A 271 -15.23 13.59 -25.93
CA PRO A 271 -14.00 12.85 -25.74
C PRO A 271 -12.96 13.48 -24.80
N ASP A 272 -12.99 14.80 -24.61
CA ASP A 272 -12.09 15.56 -23.74
C ASP A 272 -12.62 15.71 -22.29
N SER A 273 -13.84 15.26 -22.04
CA SER A 273 -14.44 15.32 -20.70
C SER A 273 -13.79 14.31 -19.75
N PRO A 274 -13.57 14.65 -18.47
CA PRO A 274 -13.20 13.69 -17.42
C PRO A 274 -14.21 12.54 -17.23
N ALA A 275 -15.48 12.75 -17.58
CA ALA A 275 -16.54 11.75 -17.55
C ALA A 275 -16.58 10.83 -18.80
N TYR A 276 -15.72 11.10 -19.80
CA TYR A 276 -15.60 10.27 -20.99
C TYR A 276 -14.84 8.97 -20.67
N GLY A 277 -15.37 7.88 -21.17
CA GLY A 277 -14.74 6.58 -21.03
C GLY A 277 -15.59 5.44 -21.57
N THR A 278 -15.15 4.24 -21.31
CA THR A 278 -15.85 3.00 -21.65
C THR A 278 -15.68 1.98 -20.53
N LEU A 279 -16.61 1.04 -20.44
CA LEU A 279 -16.54 -0.10 -19.54
C LEU A 279 -16.95 -1.36 -20.30
N ALA A 280 -16.45 -2.53 -19.92
CA ALA A 280 -16.92 -3.80 -20.47
C ALA A 280 -17.15 -4.82 -19.36
N LEU A 281 -18.19 -5.62 -19.53
CA LEU A 281 -18.44 -6.88 -18.80
C LEU A 281 -18.29 -8.01 -19.79
N ALA A 282 -17.17 -8.72 -19.76
CA ALA A 282 -16.75 -9.64 -20.80
C ALA A 282 -16.50 -11.06 -20.28
N THR A 283 -16.56 -12.05 -21.18
CA THR A 283 -16.30 -13.45 -20.91
C THR A 283 -15.81 -14.17 -22.17
N THR A 284 -15.18 -15.32 -21.98
CA THR A 284 -14.92 -16.32 -23.05
C THR A 284 -15.87 -17.51 -22.99
N TRP A 285 -16.85 -17.49 -22.11
CA TRP A 285 -17.83 -18.56 -22.00
C TRP A 285 -18.78 -18.55 -23.21
N PRO A 286 -19.01 -19.70 -23.88
CA PRO A 286 -19.71 -19.71 -25.16
C PRO A 286 -21.26 -19.60 -25.04
N GLU A 287 -21.84 -20.16 -23.97
CA GLU A 287 -23.28 -20.22 -23.80
C GLU A 287 -23.82 -19.00 -23.05
N LEU A 288 -24.31 -18.02 -23.76
CA LEU A 288 -24.73 -16.72 -23.25
C LEU A 288 -26.24 -16.50 -23.30
N THR A 289 -26.73 -15.71 -22.34
CA THR A 289 -27.98 -14.99 -22.39
C THR A 289 -27.74 -13.56 -21.91
N TYR A 290 -28.50 -12.57 -22.31
CA TYR A 290 -28.20 -11.18 -22.02
C TYR A 290 -29.42 -10.27 -22.09
N ILE A 291 -29.34 -9.11 -21.46
CA ILE A 291 -30.21 -7.95 -21.66
C ILE A 291 -29.27 -6.75 -21.81
N THR A 292 -29.36 -6.02 -22.93
CA THR A 292 -28.57 -4.83 -23.19
C THR A 292 -28.96 -3.68 -22.26
N HIS A 293 -30.27 -3.53 -21.99
CA HIS A 293 -30.75 -2.65 -20.92
C HIS A 293 -32.07 -3.21 -20.34
N TRP A 294 -32.25 -2.99 -19.05
CA TRP A 294 -33.51 -3.31 -18.37
C TRP A 294 -34.63 -2.41 -18.86
N VAL A 295 -35.88 -2.85 -18.58
CA VAL A 295 -37.06 -2.04 -18.88
C VAL A 295 -36.87 -0.65 -18.25
N ARG A 296 -37.05 0.39 -19.05
CA ARG A 296 -36.98 1.79 -18.62
C ARG A 296 -38.32 2.24 -18.01
N GLY A 297 -38.86 1.44 -17.10
CA GLY A 297 -40.10 1.68 -16.39
C GLY A 297 -40.00 2.77 -15.32
N GLU A 298 -41.12 2.96 -14.64
CA GLU A 298 -41.22 3.82 -13.45
C GLU A 298 -41.27 2.98 -12.17
N TRP A 299 -41.06 3.61 -11.01
CA TRP A 299 -41.13 3.00 -9.69
C TRP A 299 -40.21 1.78 -9.56
N TRP A 300 -40.77 0.55 -9.59
CA TRP A 300 -40.03 -0.70 -9.39
C TRP A 300 -39.98 -1.59 -10.63
N ASP A 301 -40.56 -1.15 -11.75
CA ASP A 301 -40.78 -1.94 -12.95
C ASP A 301 -39.47 -2.56 -13.48
N ASP A 302 -38.37 -1.79 -13.45
CA ASP A 302 -37.05 -2.21 -13.91
C ASP A 302 -36.55 -3.46 -13.17
N LEU A 303 -36.41 -3.40 -11.85
CA LEU A 303 -35.92 -4.50 -11.03
C LEU A 303 -36.91 -5.65 -10.93
N GLN A 304 -38.23 -5.36 -10.85
CA GLN A 304 -39.26 -6.37 -10.75
C GLN A 304 -39.31 -7.24 -12.02
N ILE A 305 -39.36 -6.61 -13.18
CA ILE A 305 -39.45 -7.32 -14.47
C ILE A 305 -38.16 -8.13 -14.70
N PHE A 306 -37.00 -7.55 -14.42
CA PHE A 306 -35.72 -8.25 -14.50
C PHE A 306 -35.70 -9.51 -13.61
N TRP A 307 -36.08 -9.35 -12.34
CA TRP A 307 -35.99 -10.47 -11.39
C TRP A 307 -37.04 -11.58 -11.67
N ASP A 308 -38.25 -11.21 -12.07
CA ASP A 308 -39.32 -12.16 -12.44
C ASP A 308 -38.91 -12.97 -13.67
N ASP A 309 -38.33 -12.33 -14.70
CA ASP A 309 -37.85 -13.00 -15.90
C ASP A 309 -36.67 -13.95 -15.55
N PHE A 310 -35.64 -13.45 -14.91
CA PHE A 310 -34.45 -14.22 -14.57
C PHE A 310 -34.75 -15.40 -13.63
N SER A 311 -35.59 -15.19 -12.61
CA SER A 311 -35.93 -16.23 -11.63
C SER A 311 -36.88 -17.30 -12.16
N ALA A 312 -37.59 -17.04 -13.25
CA ALA A 312 -38.52 -17.98 -13.85
C ALA A 312 -37.81 -19.17 -14.51
N ASP A 313 -36.75 -18.94 -15.26
CA ASP A 313 -36.05 -19.98 -16.04
C ASP A 313 -34.54 -19.73 -16.28
N GLY A 314 -33.97 -18.68 -15.71
CA GLY A 314 -32.56 -18.29 -15.89
C GLY A 314 -32.26 -17.75 -17.28
N GLN A 315 -33.23 -17.47 -18.14
CA GLN A 315 -33.03 -16.79 -19.40
C GLN A 315 -33.14 -15.29 -19.21
N LEU A 316 -32.33 -14.56 -19.93
CA LEU A 316 -32.41 -13.11 -20.03
C LEU A 316 -32.95 -12.79 -21.44
N ARG A 317 -34.05 -12.06 -21.51
CA ARG A 317 -34.69 -11.74 -22.78
C ARG A 317 -34.46 -10.30 -23.15
N ASP A 318 -33.48 -10.10 -24.04
CA ASP A 318 -33.17 -8.77 -24.56
C ASP A 318 -34.41 -8.15 -25.22
N LEU A 319 -34.60 -6.85 -24.94
CA LEU A 319 -35.76 -6.10 -25.47
C LEU A 319 -35.65 -5.83 -26.98
N ALA A 320 -34.49 -6.08 -27.56
CA ALA A 320 -34.16 -5.74 -28.96
C ALA A 320 -34.31 -4.26 -29.29
N GLU A 321 -34.22 -3.40 -28.31
CA GLU A 321 -34.26 -1.94 -28.45
C GLU A 321 -32.81 -1.41 -28.54
N GLU A 322 -32.45 -0.75 -29.65
CA GLU A 322 -31.12 -0.20 -29.87
C GLU A 322 -30.99 1.29 -29.50
N ASP A 323 -32.10 1.91 -29.08
CA ASP A 323 -32.13 3.32 -28.72
C ASP A 323 -31.30 3.59 -27.44
N PRO A 324 -30.46 4.63 -27.47
CA PRO A 324 -29.71 5.01 -26.25
C PRO A 324 -30.66 5.49 -25.15
N SER A 325 -30.16 5.54 -23.92
CA SER A 325 -30.91 6.05 -22.78
C SER A 325 -31.36 7.51 -23.01
N PRO A 326 -32.54 7.91 -22.49
CA PRO A 326 -32.93 9.30 -22.48
C PRO A 326 -31.95 10.21 -21.75
N ASP A 327 -31.97 11.52 -22.04
CA ASP A 327 -31.18 12.49 -21.28
C ASP A 327 -31.59 12.45 -19.79
N GLY A 328 -30.59 12.56 -18.93
CA GLY A 328 -30.77 12.49 -17.48
C GLY A 328 -30.89 11.07 -16.92
N ARG A 329 -30.71 10.03 -17.73
CA ARG A 329 -30.79 8.63 -17.30
C ARG A 329 -29.66 7.79 -17.87
N THR A 330 -29.20 6.79 -17.11
CA THR A 330 -28.39 5.68 -17.60
C THR A 330 -29.12 4.35 -17.49
N ASP A 331 -28.50 3.27 -18.02
CA ASP A 331 -29.11 1.95 -18.12
C ASP A 331 -28.28 0.88 -17.40
N VAL A 332 -28.95 -0.20 -17.00
CA VAL A 332 -28.32 -1.42 -16.48
C VAL A 332 -28.28 -2.47 -17.56
N GLY A 333 -27.13 -3.04 -17.85
CA GLY A 333 -26.97 -4.21 -18.71
C GLY A 333 -26.71 -5.47 -17.89
N THR A 334 -27.17 -6.63 -18.36
CA THR A 334 -26.95 -7.92 -17.70
C THR A 334 -26.44 -8.95 -18.69
N LEU A 335 -25.33 -9.62 -18.32
CA LEU A 335 -24.76 -10.75 -19.07
C LEU A 335 -24.88 -12.04 -18.27
N GLY A 336 -25.50 -13.06 -18.81
CA GLY A 336 -25.67 -14.37 -18.19
C GLY A 336 -24.85 -15.46 -18.88
N LEU A 337 -24.20 -16.30 -18.08
CA LEU A 337 -23.43 -17.47 -18.51
C LEU A 337 -24.22 -18.74 -18.14
N LYS A 338 -24.59 -19.52 -19.14
CA LYS A 338 -25.37 -20.75 -18.97
C LYS A 338 -24.47 -21.97 -18.93
N ALA A 339 -24.72 -22.87 -17.99
CA ALA A 339 -23.96 -24.11 -17.90
C ALA A 339 -24.83 -25.25 -17.38
N VAL A 340 -24.39 -26.45 -17.68
CA VAL A 340 -24.91 -27.71 -17.12
C VAL A 340 -23.80 -28.34 -16.31
N VAL A 341 -24.04 -28.55 -15.01
CA VAL A 341 -23.07 -29.11 -14.08
C VAL A 341 -23.47 -30.54 -13.73
N PRO A 342 -22.63 -31.55 -14.06
CA PRO A 342 -22.92 -32.93 -13.73
C PRO A 342 -23.11 -33.14 -12.22
N ALA A 343 -23.78 -34.25 -11.84
CA ALA A 343 -23.94 -34.68 -10.47
C ALA A 343 -22.59 -34.68 -9.72
N GLY A 344 -22.50 -33.97 -8.58
CA GLY A 344 -21.26 -33.83 -7.84
C GLY A 344 -20.10 -33.16 -8.59
N GLY A 345 -20.32 -32.67 -9.82
CA GLY A 345 -19.31 -31.95 -10.63
C GLY A 345 -19.16 -30.48 -10.26
N GLU A 346 -18.29 -29.79 -10.99
CA GLU A 346 -18.09 -28.34 -10.87
C GLU A 346 -17.82 -27.69 -12.22
N VAL A 347 -18.09 -26.38 -12.28
CA VAL A 347 -17.77 -25.54 -13.43
C VAL A 347 -17.18 -24.23 -12.96
N VAL A 348 -16.31 -23.61 -13.76
CA VAL A 348 -15.75 -22.27 -13.48
C VAL A 348 -16.20 -21.32 -14.59
N LEU A 349 -16.92 -20.27 -14.20
CA LEU A 349 -17.50 -19.27 -15.09
C LEU A 349 -16.73 -17.95 -14.91
N PRO A 350 -15.97 -17.49 -15.92
CA PRO A 350 -15.15 -16.29 -15.82
C PRO A 350 -15.91 -15.04 -16.29
N PHE A 351 -15.80 -13.97 -15.52
CA PHE A 351 -16.10 -12.61 -15.96
C PHE A 351 -14.87 -11.74 -15.83
N VAL A 352 -14.75 -10.76 -16.70
CA VAL A 352 -13.82 -9.63 -16.59
C VAL A 352 -14.64 -8.35 -16.64
N ILE A 353 -14.44 -7.50 -15.65
CA ILE A 353 -14.85 -6.10 -15.72
C ILE A 353 -13.59 -5.30 -16.08
N SER A 354 -13.61 -4.60 -17.20
CA SER A 354 -12.53 -3.72 -17.63
C SER A 354 -13.05 -2.30 -17.86
N TRP A 355 -12.18 -1.32 -17.72
CA TRP A 355 -12.54 0.09 -17.85
C TRP A 355 -11.48 0.87 -18.58
N HIS A 356 -11.88 2.03 -19.14
CA HIS A 356 -10.98 2.96 -19.80
C HIS A 356 -11.52 4.37 -19.64
N PHE A 357 -10.87 5.19 -18.80
CA PHE A 357 -11.17 6.59 -18.55
C PHE A 357 -9.91 7.40 -18.85
N PRO A 358 -9.77 7.96 -20.08
CA PRO A 358 -8.50 8.50 -20.53
C PRO A 358 -8.15 9.88 -19.96
N ASN A 359 -9.10 10.61 -19.39
CA ASN A 359 -8.90 12.00 -19.02
C ASN A 359 -8.79 12.15 -17.51
N PHE A 360 -7.59 12.38 -17.01
CA PHE A 360 -7.30 12.63 -15.62
C PHE A 360 -7.19 14.14 -15.36
N LEU A 361 -8.20 14.73 -14.76
CA LEU A 361 -8.22 16.15 -14.44
C LEU A 361 -7.36 16.40 -13.19
N ASP A 362 -6.37 17.28 -13.33
CA ASP A 362 -5.62 17.79 -12.19
C ASP A 362 -6.48 18.76 -11.36
N TYR A 363 -6.97 18.28 -10.25
CA TYR A 363 -7.75 19.05 -9.27
C TYR A 363 -6.94 19.35 -8.00
N PHE A 364 -5.71 18.84 -7.89
CA PHE A 364 -5.00 18.68 -6.61
C PHE A 364 -3.68 19.45 -6.55
N ASP A 365 -3.11 19.93 -7.66
CA ASP A 365 -1.75 20.50 -7.67
C ASP A 365 -1.51 21.50 -6.55
N VAL A 366 -0.32 21.44 -5.94
CA VAL A 366 0.11 22.36 -4.86
C VAL A 366 0.28 23.80 -5.36
N VAL A 367 0.43 23.99 -6.68
CA VAL A 367 0.45 25.29 -7.35
C VAL A 367 -0.92 25.52 -7.98
N PRO A 368 -1.80 26.37 -7.40
CA PRO A 368 -3.20 26.49 -7.82
C PRO A 368 -3.39 26.84 -9.31
N GLU A 369 -2.45 27.60 -9.89
CA GLU A 369 -2.51 28.01 -11.31
C GLU A 369 -2.21 26.86 -12.29
N GLN A 370 -1.72 25.73 -11.80
CA GLN A 370 -1.48 24.52 -12.60
C GLN A 370 -2.72 23.63 -12.68
N ARG A 371 -3.67 23.78 -11.75
CA ARG A 371 -4.90 22.98 -11.69
C ARG A 371 -5.77 23.18 -12.94
N GLY A 372 -6.58 22.17 -13.24
CA GLY A 372 -7.52 22.16 -14.37
C GLY A 372 -6.92 21.62 -15.67
N ARG A 373 -5.67 21.21 -15.68
CA ARG A 373 -5.05 20.49 -16.82
C ARG A 373 -5.51 19.04 -16.84
N VAL A 374 -5.53 18.47 -18.03
CA VAL A 374 -5.86 17.05 -18.23
C VAL A 374 -4.59 16.30 -18.54
N TYR A 375 -4.37 15.21 -17.82
CA TYR A 375 -3.32 14.23 -18.06
C TYR A 375 -3.95 12.90 -18.48
N HIS A 376 -3.12 11.96 -18.92
CA HIS A 376 -3.59 10.65 -19.36
C HIS A 376 -2.92 9.53 -18.56
N PRO A 377 -3.69 8.59 -17.99
CA PRO A 377 -3.13 7.41 -17.34
C PRO A 377 -2.33 6.56 -18.32
N HIS A 378 -1.26 5.91 -17.86
CA HIS A 378 -0.34 5.12 -18.70
C HIS A 378 -1.02 4.06 -19.55
N TYR A 379 -2.04 3.39 -19.02
CA TYR A 379 -2.75 2.35 -19.77
C TYR A 379 -3.44 2.86 -21.05
N THR A 380 -3.74 4.15 -21.12
CA THR A 380 -4.39 4.77 -22.30
C THR A 380 -3.46 4.85 -23.53
N ALA A 381 -2.14 4.82 -23.30
CA ALA A 381 -1.17 4.69 -24.39
C ALA A 381 -1.11 3.25 -24.97
N ARG A 382 -1.67 2.26 -24.24
CA ARG A 382 -1.65 0.85 -24.66
C ARG A 382 -2.98 0.40 -25.24
N PHE A 383 -4.08 0.92 -24.73
CA PHE A 383 -5.43 0.49 -25.06
C PHE A 383 -6.29 1.69 -25.48
N LYS A 384 -7.09 1.52 -26.52
CA LYS A 384 -8.00 2.56 -27.00
C LYS A 384 -9.33 2.62 -26.24
N ASP A 385 -9.75 1.50 -25.66
CA ASP A 385 -11.01 1.37 -24.94
C ASP A 385 -11.01 0.15 -23.98
N ALA A 386 -12.07 0.00 -23.20
CA ALA A 386 -12.22 -1.09 -22.25
C ALA A 386 -12.34 -2.48 -22.93
N TRP A 387 -12.83 -2.54 -24.16
CA TRP A 387 -12.96 -3.80 -24.88
C TRP A 387 -11.59 -4.38 -25.24
N GLU A 388 -10.68 -3.53 -25.75
CA GLU A 388 -9.31 -3.94 -26.07
C GLU A 388 -8.55 -4.43 -24.82
N VAL A 389 -8.82 -3.84 -23.66
CA VAL A 389 -8.29 -4.34 -22.37
C VAL A 389 -8.80 -5.76 -22.09
N ALA A 390 -10.12 -6.02 -22.25
CA ALA A 390 -10.70 -7.33 -22.03
C ALA A 390 -10.13 -8.38 -22.99
N GLU A 391 -9.99 -8.05 -24.27
CA GLU A 391 -9.39 -8.94 -25.28
C GLU A 391 -7.94 -9.30 -24.92
N TYR A 392 -7.11 -8.29 -24.61
CA TYR A 392 -5.72 -8.51 -24.18
C TYR A 392 -5.64 -9.40 -22.95
N LEU A 393 -6.48 -9.12 -21.95
CA LEU A 393 -6.49 -9.90 -20.73
C LEU A 393 -6.87 -11.35 -20.96
N PHE A 394 -7.95 -11.64 -21.72
CA PHE A 394 -8.36 -13.02 -22.02
C PHE A 394 -7.35 -13.76 -22.89
N GLN A 395 -6.73 -13.11 -23.85
CA GLN A 395 -5.67 -13.72 -24.67
C GLN A 395 -4.45 -14.15 -23.84
N ASN A 396 -4.17 -13.47 -22.74
CA ASN A 396 -3.01 -13.72 -21.89
C ASN A 396 -3.36 -14.28 -20.51
N LEU A 397 -4.64 -14.56 -20.22
CA LEU A 397 -5.16 -14.81 -18.87
C LEU A 397 -4.44 -15.97 -18.17
N GLU A 398 -4.25 -17.08 -18.87
CA GLU A 398 -3.58 -18.28 -18.31
C GLU A 398 -2.18 -17.95 -17.80
N THR A 399 -1.40 -17.24 -18.61
CA THR A 399 -0.03 -16.84 -18.26
C THR A 399 -0.01 -15.83 -17.12
N LEU A 400 -0.86 -14.81 -17.18
CA LEU A 400 -0.93 -13.74 -16.18
C LEU A 400 -1.41 -14.27 -14.83
N GLU A 401 -2.43 -15.12 -14.85
CA GLU A 401 -2.94 -15.79 -13.63
C GLU A 401 -1.87 -16.72 -13.04
N SER A 402 -1.24 -17.57 -13.87
CA SER A 402 -0.20 -18.49 -13.40
C SER A 402 0.96 -17.76 -12.73
N LYS A 403 1.47 -16.68 -13.32
CA LYS A 403 2.54 -15.87 -12.73
C LYS A 403 2.10 -15.18 -11.43
N THR A 404 0.89 -14.63 -11.39
CA THR A 404 0.32 -13.98 -10.21
C THR A 404 0.17 -14.98 -9.07
N ARG A 405 -0.38 -16.15 -9.36
CA ARG A 405 -0.56 -17.26 -8.41
C ARG A 405 0.77 -17.77 -7.91
N HIS A 406 1.75 -17.94 -8.80
CA HIS A 406 3.09 -18.39 -8.44
C HIS A 406 3.80 -17.42 -7.48
N PHE A 407 3.69 -16.10 -7.72
CA PHE A 407 4.20 -15.11 -6.77
C PHE A 407 3.48 -15.19 -5.42
N ARG A 408 2.13 -15.22 -5.41
CA ARG A 408 1.35 -15.38 -4.18
C ARG A 408 1.78 -16.62 -3.40
N GLU A 409 1.86 -17.77 -4.05
CA GLU A 409 2.24 -19.04 -3.41
C GLU A 409 3.66 -19.00 -2.85
N THR A 410 4.60 -18.43 -3.60
CA THR A 410 5.99 -18.24 -3.14
C THR A 410 6.02 -17.33 -1.90
N PHE A 411 5.30 -16.23 -1.91
CA PHE A 411 5.24 -15.29 -0.79
C PHE A 411 4.63 -15.93 0.47
N PHE A 412 3.45 -16.55 0.34
CA PHE A 412 2.74 -17.16 1.46
C PHE A 412 3.28 -18.53 1.87
N SER A 413 4.27 -19.09 1.17
CA SER A 413 5.02 -20.26 1.62
C SER A 413 6.09 -19.92 2.67
N SER A 414 6.29 -18.65 2.99
CA SER A 414 7.25 -18.19 3.99
C SER A 414 6.87 -18.69 5.39
N SER A 415 7.87 -19.14 6.16
CA SER A 415 7.70 -19.62 7.54
C SER A 415 7.66 -18.46 8.55
N LEU A 416 6.79 -17.51 8.28
CA LEU A 416 6.55 -16.32 9.10
C LEU A 416 5.15 -16.37 9.72
N PRO A 417 4.91 -15.67 10.85
CA PRO A 417 3.57 -15.57 11.40
C PRO A 417 2.58 -14.98 10.39
N ALA A 418 1.36 -15.52 10.37
CA ALA A 418 0.34 -15.15 9.39
C ALA A 418 0.04 -13.65 9.35
N TYR A 419 -0.02 -13.00 10.52
CA TYR A 419 -0.27 -11.56 10.62
C TYR A 419 0.89 -10.69 10.09
N VAL A 420 2.12 -11.22 10.05
CA VAL A 420 3.27 -10.55 9.41
C VAL A 420 3.11 -10.61 7.89
N LEU A 421 2.82 -11.79 7.34
CA LEU A 421 2.57 -11.95 5.90
C LEU A 421 1.39 -11.08 5.45
N ASP A 422 0.35 -11.02 6.27
CA ASP A 422 -0.80 -10.16 6.06
C ASP A 422 -0.43 -8.67 6.07
N ALA A 423 0.33 -8.20 7.07
CA ALA A 423 0.81 -6.82 7.14
C ALA A 423 1.63 -6.41 5.89
N VAL A 424 2.51 -7.27 5.42
CA VAL A 424 3.36 -6.97 4.26
C VAL A 424 2.57 -7.00 2.96
N SER A 425 1.75 -8.03 2.75
CA SER A 425 1.01 -8.20 1.49
C SER A 425 -0.14 -7.21 1.36
N SER A 426 -0.89 -6.94 2.43
CA SER A 426 -2.01 -6.01 2.38
C SER A 426 -1.55 -4.58 2.08
N GLN A 427 -0.41 -4.14 2.61
CA GLN A 427 0.11 -2.80 2.33
C GLN A 427 0.75 -2.68 0.94
N ALA A 428 1.19 -3.78 0.33
CA ALA A 428 1.60 -3.78 -1.08
C ALA A 428 0.44 -3.42 -2.03
N SER A 429 -0.82 -3.57 -1.60
CA SER A 429 -2.00 -3.17 -2.36
C SER A 429 -2.07 -1.65 -2.63
N ILE A 430 -1.46 -0.83 -1.78
CA ILE A 430 -1.44 0.65 -1.91
C ILE A 430 -0.93 1.07 -3.29
N ILE A 431 0.03 0.34 -3.86
CA ILE A 431 0.62 0.62 -5.18
C ILE A 431 -0.44 0.64 -6.30
N ARG A 432 -1.58 -0.01 -6.11
CA ARG A 432 -2.66 -0.11 -7.11
C ARG A 432 -3.85 0.79 -6.83
N THR A 433 -3.91 1.39 -5.65
CA THR A 433 -5.02 2.25 -5.24
C THR A 433 -4.89 3.64 -5.86
N PRO A 434 -5.91 4.49 -5.78
CA PRO A 434 -5.84 5.88 -6.23
C PRO A 434 -4.79 6.75 -5.52
N THR A 435 -4.08 6.23 -4.51
CA THR A 435 -2.88 6.88 -3.97
C THR A 435 -1.78 6.99 -5.03
N CYS A 436 -1.73 6.07 -5.99
CA CYS A 436 -0.68 5.98 -7.00
C CYS A 436 -1.19 6.34 -8.39
N LEU A 437 -0.41 7.16 -9.09
CA LEU A 437 -0.68 7.63 -10.44
C LEU A 437 0.47 7.17 -11.35
N TRP A 438 0.12 6.66 -12.52
CA TRP A 438 1.09 6.33 -13.55
C TRP A 438 0.60 6.96 -14.86
N LEU A 439 1.37 7.92 -15.38
CA LEU A 439 0.98 8.72 -16.53
C LEU A 439 1.55 8.17 -17.84
N ASP A 440 1.02 8.62 -18.97
CA ASP A 440 1.34 8.16 -20.33
C ASP A 440 2.78 8.43 -20.75
N ASP A 441 3.46 9.41 -20.14
CA ASP A 441 4.90 9.66 -20.29
C ASP A 441 5.79 8.60 -19.58
N GLY A 442 5.18 7.60 -18.94
CA GLY A 442 5.84 6.53 -18.18
C GLY A 442 6.26 6.91 -16.77
N ARG A 443 5.99 8.12 -16.30
CA ARG A 443 6.35 8.58 -14.96
C ARG A 443 5.32 8.18 -13.94
N PHE A 444 5.84 7.74 -12.80
CA PHE A 444 5.04 7.36 -11.65
C PHE A 444 5.02 8.50 -10.63
N PHE A 445 3.82 8.83 -10.17
CA PHE A 445 3.57 9.80 -9.13
C PHE A 445 2.67 9.20 -8.06
N ALA A 446 2.64 9.85 -6.89
CA ALA A 446 1.75 9.38 -5.85
C ALA A 446 1.37 10.49 -4.86
N PHE A 447 0.15 10.40 -4.36
CA PHE A 447 -0.29 11.06 -3.14
C PHE A 447 0.36 10.42 -1.90
N GLU A 448 0.17 11.01 -0.73
CA GLU A 448 0.48 10.33 0.54
C GLU A 448 -0.56 9.25 0.86
N GLY A 449 -1.80 9.51 0.50
CA GLY A 449 -2.97 8.67 0.66
C GLY A 449 -4.17 9.30 -0.03
N CYS A 450 -5.37 8.90 0.33
CA CYS A 450 -6.62 9.40 -0.25
C CYS A 450 -7.61 9.81 0.85
N SER A 451 -8.28 10.96 0.69
CA SER A 451 -9.59 11.16 1.32
C SER A 451 -10.67 10.39 0.54
N ASP A 452 -11.91 10.41 1.00
CA ASP A 452 -13.00 9.67 0.35
C ASP A 452 -13.19 10.02 -1.13
N ARG A 453 -12.89 11.27 -1.53
CA ARG A 453 -13.19 11.81 -2.87
C ARG A 453 -12.02 12.50 -3.55
N SER A 454 -10.87 12.59 -2.92
CA SER A 454 -9.70 13.26 -3.48
C SER A 454 -8.41 12.63 -2.99
N GLY A 455 -7.32 12.77 -3.76
CA GLY A 455 -6.00 12.48 -3.25
C GLY A 455 -5.64 13.39 -2.08
N CYS A 456 -4.89 12.87 -1.12
CA CYS A 456 -4.38 13.61 0.03
C CYS A 456 -2.91 13.97 -0.20
N CYS A 457 -2.57 15.26 -0.01
CA CYS A 457 -1.19 15.71 0.02
C CYS A 457 -0.39 15.35 -1.25
N PRO A 458 -0.62 16.04 -2.39
CA PRO A 458 0.03 15.76 -3.67
C PRO A 458 1.45 16.31 -3.71
N LEU A 459 2.24 15.93 -4.67
CA LEU A 459 2.60 14.64 -5.27
C LEU A 459 3.99 14.25 -4.80
N ASN A 460 4.31 12.98 -4.71
CA ASN A 460 5.65 12.45 -4.37
C ASN A 460 6.22 13.04 -3.08
N CYS A 461 5.37 13.25 -2.06
CA CYS A 461 5.81 13.82 -0.79
C CYS A 461 7.07 13.11 -0.28
N ALA A 462 8.20 13.85 -0.25
CA ALA A 462 9.50 13.24 -0.03
C ALA A 462 9.62 12.64 1.37
N HIS A 463 9.03 13.24 2.41
CA HIS A 463 9.13 12.70 3.76
C HIS A 463 8.25 11.45 3.96
N VAL A 464 7.02 11.37 3.45
CA VAL A 464 6.15 10.20 3.61
C VAL A 464 6.65 9.01 2.77
N TRP A 465 7.02 9.26 1.52
CA TRP A 465 7.54 8.21 0.63
C TRP A 465 8.95 7.72 0.99
N ASN A 466 9.62 8.29 1.98
CA ASN A 466 10.84 7.71 2.56
C ASN A 466 10.55 6.46 3.40
N TYR A 467 9.36 6.35 3.99
CA TYR A 467 8.95 5.14 4.72
C TYR A 467 8.53 4.00 3.78
N ALA A 468 7.98 4.32 2.60
CA ALA A 468 7.45 3.35 1.65
C ALA A 468 8.57 2.49 1.03
N GLN A 469 8.54 1.18 1.28
CA GLN A 469 9.58 0.27 0.77
C GLN A 469 9.06 -0.70 -0.29
N SER A 470 7.79 -1.09 -0.26
CA SER A 470 7.25 -2.14 -1.13
C SER A 470 7.46 -1.86 -2.62
N LEU A 471 7.32 -0.58 -3.06
CA LEU A 471 7.48 -0.21 -4.47
C LEU A 471 8.88 -0.53 -5.01
N ALA A 472 9.93 -0.21 -4.24
CA ALA A 472 11.32 -0.43 -4.64
C ALA A 472 11.64 -1.92 -4.85
N PHE A 473 11.09 -2.79 -3.99
CA PHE A 473 11.35 -4.23 -4.05
C PHE A 473 10.40 -4.99 -4.98
N LEU A 474 9.28 -4.40 -5.38
CA LEU A 474 8.31 -5.03 -6.28
C LEU A 474 8.37 -4.46 -7.70
N PHE A 475 8.46 -3.15 -7.84
CA PHE A 475 8.44 -2.46 -9.14
C PHE A 475 9.54 -1.38 -9.23
N PRO A 476 10.83 -1.76 -9.21
CA PRO A 476 11.95 -0.83 -9.12
C PRO A 476 12.03 0.17 -10.28
N LYS A 477 11.45 -0.13 -11.45
CA LYS A 477 11.39 0.83 -12.56
C LYS A 477 10.51 2.04 -12.23
N LEU A 478 9.38 1.81 -11.55
CA LEU A 478 8.47 2.88 -11.11
C LEU A 478 9.11 3.71 -10.00
N GLU A 479 9.75 3.06 -9.02
CA GLU A 479 10.50 3.75 -7.96
C GLU A 479 11.62 4.62 -8.54
N ARG A 480 12.37 4.11 -9.51
CA ARG A 480 13.43 4.88 -10.19
C ARG A 480 12.88 6.08 -10.97
N SER A 481 11.70 5.99 -11.53
CA SER A 481 10.99 7.11 -12.16
C SER A 481 10.73 8.23 -11.15
N MET A 482 10.35 7.88 -9.89
CA MET A 482 10.26 8.87 -8.82
C MET A 482 11.61 9.50 -8.50
N ARG A 483 12.69 8.70 -8.42
CA ARG A 483 14.07 9.22 -8.20
C ARG A 483 14.51 10.18 -9.30
N GLU A 484 14.18 9.89 -10.56
CA GLU A 484 14.45 10.82 -11.66
C GLU A 484 13.70 12.14 -11.47
N THR A 485 12.46 12.11 -11.09
CA THR A 485 11.67 13.30 -10.77
C THR A 485 12.28 14.08 -9.61
N ASP A 486 12.66 13.39 -8.53
CA ASP A 486 13.28 14.03 -7.35
C ASP A 486 14.56 14.78 -7.73
N PHE A 487 15.50 14.14 -8.42
CA PHE A 487 16.82 14.72 -8.63
C PHE A 487 16.94 15.54 -9.91
N LEU A 488 16.22 15.22 -10.99
CA LEU A 488 16.32 15.97 -12.26
C LEU A 488 15.34 17.14 -12.33
N VAL A 489 14.27 17.11 -11.55
CA VAL A 489 13.22 18.15 -11.58
C VAL A 489 13.14 18.90 -10.25
N ASN A 490 12.98 18.20 -9.12
CA ASN A 490 12.69 18.83 -7.83
C ASN A 490 13.90 19.48 -7.14
N VAL A 491 15.13 19.14 -7.53
CA VAL A 491 16.35 19.83 -7.03
C VAL A 491 16.56 21.14 -7.77
N LYS A 492 16.48 22.23 -7.02
CA LYS A 492 16.71 23.60 -7.54
C LYS A 492 18.21 23.88 -7.75
N PRO A 493 18.56 24.96 -8.47
CA PRO A 493 19.97 25.32 -8.72
C PRO A 493 20.83 25.48 -7.46
N ASP A 494 20.21 25.94 -6.34
CA ASP A 494 20.88 26.11 -5.03
C ASP A 494 21.05 24.79 -4.25
N GLY A 495 20.51 23.68 -4.77
CA GLY A 495 20.55 22.37 -4.14
C GLY A 495 19.36 22.07 -3.23
N SER A 496 18.48 23.02 -2.94
CA SER A 496 17.24 22.76 -2.20
C SER A 496 16.31 21.87 -3.01
N MET A 497 15.59 20.94 -2.35
CA MET A 497 14.64 20.06 -3.00
C MET A 497 13.21 20.46 -2.63
N VAL A 498 12.35 20.61 -3.63
CA VAL A 498 10.91 20.72 -3.42
C VAL A 498 10.40 19.35 -2.98
N PHE A 499 9.72 19.27 -1.84
CA PHE A 499 9.28 17.98 -1.31
C PHE A 499 7.91 17.52 -1.82
N ARG A 500 7.19 18.35 -2.57
CA ARG A 500 5.98 17.98 -3.32
C ARG A 500 6.10 18.45 -4.76
N THR A 501 5.92 17.50 -5.68
CA THR A 501 6.04 17.76 -7.12
C THR A 501 4.81 18.48 -7.64
N SER A 502 4.99 19.46 -8.52
CA SER A 502 3.94 20.11 -9.29
C SER A 502 3.97 19.66 -10.76
N LEU A 503 2.83 19.59 -11.41
CA LEU A 503 2.66 19.24 -12.81
C LEU A 503 2.17 20.45 -13.63
N PRO A 504 2.65 20.67 -14.90
CA PRO A 504 3.68 19.88 -15.59
C PRO A 504 5.05 20.05 -14.97
N LEU A 505 5.88 19.02 -15.10
CA LEU A 505 7.21 18.99 -14.50
C LEU A 505 8.09 20.15 -14.94
N GLY A 506 8.66 20.87 -13.96
CA GLY A 506 9.63 21.94 -14.20
C GLY A 506 9.04 23.28 -14.66
N GLU A 507 7.72 23.41 -14.88
CA GLU A 507 7.10 24.69 -15.23
C GLU A 507 7.03 25.64 -14.03
N LYS A 508 6.53 25.13 -12.90
CA LYS A 508 6.46 25.87 -11.63
C LYS A 508 6.82 24.96 -10.48
N TYR A 509 7.34 25.55 -9.41
CA TYR A 509 7.64 24.86 -8.17
C TYR A 509 6.74 25.37 -7.07
N TRP A 510 6.34 24.49 -6.17
CA TRP A 510 5.69 24.92 -4.94
C TRP A 510 6.64 25.85 -4.16
N ASN A 511 6.15 27.02 -3.83
CA ASN A 511 6.92 28.01 -3.08
C ASN A 511 6.88 27.71 -1.58
N PHE A 512 7.59 26.67 -1.19
CA PHE A 512 7.71 26.23 0.19
C PHE A 512 9.15 25.86 0.50
N LYS A 513 9.50 25.81 1.79
CA LYS A 513 10.82 25.41 2.26
C LYS A 513 11.07 23.92 2.02
N PRO A 514 12.33 23.47 1.85
CA PRO A 514 12.64 22.05 1.73
C PRO A 514 12.39 21.33 3.06
N ALA A 515 11.94 20.07 2.97
CA ALA A 515 11.83 19.18 4.11
C ALA A 515 13.18 18.47 4.35
N ALA A 516 13.76 18.61 5.55
CA ALA A 516 15.10 18.08 5.84
C ALA A 516 15.12 16.53 5.80
N ASP A 517 14.14 15.86 6.42
CA ASP A 517 13.94 14.41 6.32
C ASP A 517 13.67 13.95 4.89
N GLY A 518 12.84 14.72 4.17
CA GLY A 518 12.51 14.44 2.79
C GLY A 518 13.74 14.43 1.91
N GLN A 519 14.47 15.54 1.85
CA GLN A 519 15.64 15.70 0.99
C GLN A 519 16.76 14.70 1.30
N LEU A 520 17.08 14.52 2.57
CA LEU A 520 18.16 13.63 3.00
C LEU A 520 17.77 12.15 2.86
N GLY A 521 16.54 11.80 3.14
CA GLY A 521 16.04 10.43 2.95
C GLY A 521 16.03 10.00 1.48
N ARG A 522 15.75 10.93 0.55
CA ARG A 522 15.82 10.63 -0.90
C ARG A 522 17.24 10.22 -1.36
N LEU A 523 18.27 10.71 -0.71
CA LEU A 523 19.66 10.28 -0.99
C LEU A 523 19.90 8.84 -0.55
N ILE A 524 19.38 8.44 0.61
CA ILE A 524 19.44 7.05 1.08
C ILE A 524 18.63 6.14 0.14
N ASN A 525 17.45 6.59 -0.31
CA ASN A 525 16.63 5.84 -1.27
C ASN A 525 17.31 5.71 -2.64
N LEU A 526 18.01 6.75 -3.12
CA LEU A 526 18.79 6.64 -4.36
C LEU A 526 19.88 5.58 -4.25
N TYR A 527 20.58 5.52 -3.12
CA TYR A 527 21.55 4.46 -2.85
C TYR A 527 20.89 3.07 -2.86
N ARG A 528 19.74 2.90 -2.15
CA ARG A 528 18.95 1.65 -2.16
C ARG A 528 18.58 1.24 -3.58
N ASP A 529 18.04 2.16 -4.38
CA ASP A 529 17.55 1.89 -5.74
C ASP A 529 18.70 1.48 -6.69
N TRP A 530 19.89 2.05 -6.49
CA TRP A 530 21.10 1.59 -7.14
C TRP A 530 21.54 0.20 -6.67
N GLN A 531 21.47 -0.09 -5.36
CA GLN A 531 21.81 -1.41 -4.82
C GLN A 531 20.86 -2.51 -5.33
N ILE A 532 19.58 -2.19 -5.53
CA ILE A 532 18.59 -3.12 -6.10
C ILE A 532 18.79 -3.31 -7.61
N SER A 533 19.09 -2.25 -8.35
CA SER A 533 19.16 -2.31 -9.81
C SER A 533 20.54 -2.68 -10.36
N GLY A 534 21.60 -2.32 -9.68
CA GLY A 534 22.97 -2.41 -10.18
C GLY A 534 23.29 -1.42 -11.32
N ASP A 535 22.39 -0.53 -11.67
CA ASP A 535 22.51 0.38 -12.80
C ASP A 535 23.38 1.59 -12.46
N LEU A 536 24.66 1.48 -12.79
CA LEU A 536 25.62 2.55 -12.55
C LEU A 536 25.36 3.77 -13.45
N ALA A 537 24.82 3.58 -14.67
CA ALA A 537 24.52 4.69 -15.57
C ALA A 537 23.38 5.55 -15.00
N PHE A 538 22.36 4.91 -14.40
CA PHE A 538 21.31 5.62 -13.67
C PHE A 538 21.90 6.46 -12.52
N LEU A 539 22.78 5.89 -11.71
CA LEU A 539 23.42 6.62 -10.63
C LEU A 539 24.26 7.79 -11.16
N GLN A 540 25.08 7.57 -12.22
CA GLN A 540 25.88 8.62 -12.84
C GLN A 540 25.04 9.77 -13.40
N LYS A 541 23.89 9.47 -13.98
CA LYS A 541 22.91 10.46 -14.48
C LYS A 541 22.40 11.37 -13.35
N LEU A 542 22.10 10.81 -12.19
CA LEU A 542 21.50 11.56 -11.08
C LEU A 542 22.52 12.18 -10.12
N TRP A 543 23.76 11.68 -10.09
CA TRP A 543 24.78 12.07 -9.14
C TRP A 543 25.04 13.57 -9.03
N PRO A 544 25.15 14.35 -10.14
CA PRO A 544 25.41 15.78 -10.04
C PRO A 544 24.36 16.55 -9.23
N GLN A 545 23.08 16.15 -9.32
CA GLN A 545 22.00 16.78 -8.58
C GLN A 545 21.89 16.21 -7.17
N ALA A 546 22.12 14.90 -7.00
CA ALA A 546 22.16 14.25 -5.70
C ALA A 546 23.27 14.86 -4.80
N LYS A 547 24.43 15.11 -5.39
CA LYS A 547 25.55 15.83 -4.74
C LYS A 547 25.13 17.22 -4.27
N LYS A 548 24.49 18.02 -5.14
CA LYS A 548 24.00 19.36 -4.75
C LYS A 548 22.98 19.28 -3.62
N ALA A 549 22.07 18.32 -3.69
CA ALA A 549 21.05 18.13 -2.68
C ALA A 549 21.65 17.74 -1.32
N LEU A 550 22.71 16.90 -1.29
CA LEU A 550 23.43 16.58 -0.06
C LEU A 550 24.17 17.80 0.50
N GLU A 551 24.90 18.51 -0.36
CA GLU A 551 25.71 19.66 0.02
C GLU A 551 24.87 20.89 0.41
N TYR A 552 23.58 20.93 0.06
CA TYR A 552 22.64 21.95 0.54
C TYR A 552 22.53 21.96 2.07
N ALA A 553 22.75 20.83 2.74
CA ALA A 553 22.78 20.75 4.19
C ALA A 553 23.81 21.73 4.81
N TRP A 554 24.92 21.96 4.13
CA TRP A 554 25.99 22.88 4.59
C TRP A 554 25.60 24.36 4.47
N VAL A 555 24.60 24.66 3.67
CA VAL A 555 24.06 26.01 3.51
C VAL A 555 22.93 26.27 4.49
N ALA A 556 22.07 25.29 4.68
CA ALA A 556 20.80 25.44 5.39
C ALA A 556 20.89 24.99 6.86
N TRP A 557 21.50 23.80 7.12
CA TRP A 557 21.30 23.09 8.38
C TRP A 557 22.59 22.70 9.12
N ASP A 558 23.73 22.53 8.44
CA ASP A 558 25.04 22.12 9.02
C ASP A 558 26.15 23.01 8.45
N LYS A 559 26.17 24.27 8.88
CA LYS A 559 27.05 25.29 8.31
C LYS A 559 28.52 25.10 8.72
N ASP A 560 28.77 24.59 9.90
CA ASP A 560 30.10 24.29 10.44
C ASP A 560 30.58 22.88 10.11
N ARG A 561 29.70 22.09 9.48
CA ARG A 561 29.95 20.70 9.01
C ARG A 561 30.37 19.77 10.15
N ASP A 562 29.75 19.94 11.29
CA ASP A 562 30.00 19.10 12.45
C ASP A 562 29.17 17.77 12.41
N GLY A 563 28.29 17.65 11.43
CA GLY A 563 27.47 16.45 11.15
C GLY A 563 26.16 16.39 11.94
N LEU A 564 25.76 17.48 12.59
CA LEU A 564 24.43 17.67 13.18
C LEU A 564 23.66 18.72 12.41
N LEU A 565 22.34 18.57 12.36
CA LEU A 565 21.48 19.58 11.75
C LEU A 565 21.04 20.60 12.77
N GLU A 566 21.19 21.87 12.45
CA GLU A 566 20.81 23.01 13.27
C GLU A 566 19.83 23.94 12.52
N GLY A 567 19.36 24.99 13.19
CA GLY A 567 18.44 25.96 12.60
C GLY A 567 17.04 25.40 12.41
N GLU A 568 16.35 25.91 11.39
CA GLU A 568 14.97 25.57 11.07
C GLU A 568 14.90 24.38 10.13
N GLN A 569 14.23 23.31 10.56
CA GLN A 569 14.18 22.02 9.87
C GLN A 569 12.73 21.55 9.72
N HIS A 570 12.13 21.83 8.55
CA HIS A 570 10.80 21.32 8.21
C HIS A 570 10.83 19.80 8.04
N ASN A 571 9.79 19.09 8.46
CA ASN A 571 9.78 17.62 8.52
C ASN A 571 8.35 17.04 8.42
N THR A 572 8.26 15.70 8.48
CA THR A 572 7.03 14.91 8.33
C THR A 572 5.92 15.21 9.34
N TYR A 573 6.19 15.98 10.39
CA TYR A 573 5.18 16.45 11.33
C TYR A 573 4.55 17.78 10.93
N ASP A 574 4.79 18.26 9.70
CA ASP A 574 4.28 19.53 9.13
C ASP A 574 4.67 20.78 9.95
N ILE A 575 5.78 20.67 10.67
CA ILE A 575 6.33 21.74 11.52
C ILE A 575 7.84 21.81 11.38
N GLU A 576 8.45 22.80 12.03
CA GLU A 576 9.90 22.96 12.09
C GLU A 576 10.43 22.52 13.44
N PHE A 577 11.41 21.61 13.43
CA PHE A 577 12.29 21.43 14.57
C PHE A 577 13.43 22.44 14.52
N TYR A 578 13.85 22.89 15.69
CA TYR A 578 14.94 23.84 15.86
C TYR A 578 16.06 23.22 16.70
N GLY A 579 17.31 23.41 16.26
CA GLY A 579 18.48 22.83 16.87
C GLY A 579 18.69 21.35 16.59
N PRO A 580 19.81 20.79 17.09
CA PRO A 580 20.15 19.40 16.88
C PRO A 580 19.09 18.45 17.42
N ASN A 581 18.67 17.51 16.62
CA ASN A 581 17.68 16.51 17.00
C ASN A 581 18.01 15.15 16.37
N SER A 582 17.55 14.10 17.03
CA SER A 582 17.91 12.72 16.69
C SER A 582 17.34 12.26 15.35
N MET A 583 16.09 12.60 15.03
CA MET A 583 15.44 12.15 13.81
C MET A 583 16.16 12.69 12.57
N LEU A 584 16.29 14.01 12.45
CA LEU A 584 16.79 14.65 11.24
C LEU A 584 18.31 14.53 11.09
N SER A 585 19.07 14.63 12.19
CA SER A 585 20.51 14.36 12.15
C SER A 585 20.80 12.89 11.84
N GLY A 586 19.92 11.96 12.24
CA GLY A 586 20.00 10.54 11.84
C GLY A 586 19.86 10.35 10.33
N PHE A 587 18.92 11.06 9.68
CA PHE A 587 18.81 11.08 8.21
C PHE A 587 20.06 11.64 7.55
N TYR A 588 20.63 12.70 8.14
CA TYR A 588 21.83 13.32 7.59
C TYR A 588 23.03 12.37 7.62
N LEU A 589 23.26 11.69 8.73
CA LEU A 589 24.30 10.66 8.82
C LEU A 589 24.10 9.55 7.79
N GLY A 590 22.90 9.04 7.65
CA GLY A 590 22.56 8.06 6.61
C GLY A 590 22.83 8.58 5.19
N ALA A 591 22.47 9.84 4.90
CA ALA A 591 22.68 10.48 3.60
C ALA A 591 24.18 10.70 3.31
N LEU A 592 25.00 11.07 4.32
CA LEU A 592 26.45 11.21 4.19
C LEU A 592 27.11 9.87 3.86
N GLU A 593 26.76 8.78 4.54
CA GLU A 593 27.30 7.45 4.27
C GLU A 593 26.85 6.94 2.88
N ALA A 594 25.56 7.08 2.54
CA ALA A 594 25.05 6.76 1.21
C ALA A 594 25.77 7.57 0.12
N GLY A 595 25.89 8.89 0.34
CA GLY A 595 26.59 9.80 -0.54
C GLY A 595 28.06 9.44 -0.74
N ALA A 596 28.77 9.05 0.32
CA ALA A 596 30.16 8.61 0.24
C ALA A 596 30.32 7.35 -0.62
N ARG A 597 29.46 6.35 -0.45
CA ARG A 597 29.47 5.11 -1.26
C ARG A 597 29.09 5.37 -2.72
N MET A 598 28.09 6.21 -2.96
CA MET A 598 27.71 6.61 -4.33
C MET A 598 28.83 7.39 -5.02
N ALA A 599 29.46 8.34 -4.31
CA ALA A 599 30.60 9.10 -4.82
C ALA A 599 31.78 8.20 -5.24
N GLU A 600 32.10 7.18 -4.43
CA GLU A 600 33.12 6.19 -4.80
C GLU A 600 32.74 5.43 -6.08
N ALA A 601 31.49 4.98 -6.17
CA ALA A 601 31.01 4.21 -7.32
C ALA A 601 31.08 5.01 -8.64
N VAL A 602 30.82 6.33 -8.59
CA VAL A 602 30.91 7.21 -9.76
C VAL A 602 32.31 7.83 -9.96
N GLY A 603 33.27 7.54 -9.07
CA GLY A 603 34.67 8.04 -9.17
C GLY A 603 34.91 9.41 -8.57
N ASP A 604 33.98 10.04 -7.86
CA ASP A 604 34.14 11.32 -7.17
C ASP A 604 34.81 11.12 -5.77
N LYS A 605 36.08 10.74 -5.82
CA LYS A 605 36.87 10.43 -4.60
C LYS A 605 36.97 11.60 -3.61
N LYS A 606 36.93 12.84 -4.12
CA LYS A 606 37.01 14.04 -3.27
C LYS A 606 35.73 14.17 -2.41
N ALA A 607 34.58 14.06 -3.04
CA ALA A 607 33.30 14.08 -2.32
C ALA A 607 33.20 12.91 -1.34
N ALA A 608 33.57 11.71 -1.74
CA ALA A 608 33.57 10.53 -0.85
C ALA A 608 34.40 10.74 0.44
N ALA A 609 35.62 11.28 0.31
CA ALA A 609 36.49 11.55 1.46
C ALA A 609 35.88 12.62 2.38
N GLN A 610 35.30 13.68 1.82
CA GLN A 610 34.70 14.79 2.56
C GLN A 610 33.47 14.32 3.33
N TYR A 611 32.56 13.55 2.69
CA TYR A 611 31.35 13.04 3.34
C TYR A 611 31.69 12.08 4.48
N ARG A 612 32.70 11.21 4.32
CA ARG A 612 33.15 10.34 5.40
C ARG A 612 33.72 11.08 6.58
N GLU A 613 34.42 12.20 6.35
CA GLU A 613 34.94 13.00 7.43
C GLU A 613 33.85 13.65 8.26
N ILE A 614 32.86 14.28 7.59
CA ILE A 614 31.69 14.86 8.25
C ILE A 614 30.89 13.78 8.97
N PHE A 615 30.67 12.63 8.32
CA PHE A 615 29.99 11.49 8.91
C PHE A 615 30.62 11.04 10.23
N ARG A 616 31.95 10.85 10.28
CA ARG A 616 32.65 10.44 11.52
C ARG A 616 32.52 11.45 12.65
N ARG A 617 32.61 12.75 12.33
CA ARG A 617 32.37 13.81 13.30
C ARG A 617 30.93 13.79 13.79
N GLY A 618 29.99 13.68 12.86
CA GLY A 618 28.58 13.64 13.16
C GLY A 618 28.17 12.44 14.01
N GLN A 619 28.72 11.25 13.76
CA GLN A 619 28.49 10.09 14.63
C GLN A 619 28.87 10.40 16.08
N LYS A 620 30.07 10.94 16.28
CA LYS A 620 30.58 11.30 17.63
C LYS A 620 29.68 12.37 18.27
N ASN A 621 29.32 13.41 17.53
CA ASN A 621 28.52 14.52 18.02
C ASN A 621 27.09 14.04 18.34
N TYR A 622 26.48 13.24 17.45
CA TYR A 622 25.15 12.66 17.66
C TYR A 622 25.09 11.86 18.96
N GLU A 623 26.06 10.96 19.18
CA GLU A 623 26.10 10.12 20.37
C GLU A 623 26.48 10.86 21.66
N SER A 624 27.30 11.90 21.58
CA SER A 624 27.69 12.66 22.75
C SER A 624 26.72 13.77 23.13
N GLN A 625 26.02 14.35 22.16
CA GLN A 625 25.17 15.51 22.39
C GLN A 625 23.69 15.13 22.52
N LEU A 626 23.21 14.14 21.78
CA LEU A 626 21.79 13.81 21.74
C LEU A 626 21.40 12.63 22.63
N TRP A 627 22.38 11.90 23.19
CA TRP A 627 22.13 10.78 24.08
C TRP A 627 21.91 11.22 25.53
N ASN A 628 20.73 10.90 26.10
CA ASN A 628 20.42 11.27 27.50
C ASN A 628 20.71 10.15 28.51
N GLY A 629 21.41 9.09 28.09
CA GLY A 629 21.68 7.88 28.91
C GLY A 629 20.69 6.73 28.67
N GLU A 630 19.61 6.94 27.95
CA GLU A 630 18.56 5.97 27.73
C GLU A 630 17.96 5.99 26.31
N PHE A 631 17.76 7.17 25.75
CA PHE A 631 17.27 7.39 24.38
C PHE A 631 17.80 8.69 23.81
N PHE A 632 17.58 8.91 22.50
CA PHE A 632 18.04 10.14 21.83
C PHE A 632 16.98 11.22 21.85
N ILE A 633 17.40 12.47 22.02
CA ILE A 633 16.56 13.65 22.26
C ILE A 633 16.79 14.75 21.23
N GLN A 634 16.04 15.83 21.35
CA GLN A 634 16.27 17.11 20.71
C GLN A 634 16.91 18.10 21.70
N LYS A 635 17.99 18.74 21.28
CA LYS A 635 18.54 19.91 21.96
C LYS A 635 17.89 21.17 21.44
N TYR A 636 16.88 21.63 22.16
CA TYR A 636 16.14 22.83 21.83
C TYR A 636 16.42 23.95 22.83
N ASP A 637 16.84 25.12 22.31
CA ASP A 637 16.98 26.31 23.15
C ASP A 637 15.61 26.90 23.47
N GLN A 638 15.17 26.77 24.72
CA GLN A 638 13.88 27.28 25.18
C GLN A 638 13.76 28.81 25.08
N ALA A 639 14.88 29.54 25.03
CA ALA A 639 14.87 30.99 24.85
C ALA A 639 14.33 31.40 23.46
N LEU A 640 14.33 30.50 22.48
CA LEU A 640 13.74 30.72 21.15
C LEU A 640 12.21 30.73 21.16
N GLN A 641 11.57 30.24 22.22
CA GLN A 641 10.11 30.16 22.39
C GLN A 641 9.34 29.61 21.18
N LYS A 642 9.95 28.65 20.46
CA LYS A 642 9.33 28.01 19.30
C LYS A 642 8.34 26.94 19.77
N LYS A 643 7.14 26.92 19.15
CA LYS A 643 6.11 25.91 19.41
C LYS A 643 6.52 24.56 18.79
N TYR A 644 5.85 23.51 19.21
CA TYR A 644 5.84 22.21 18.51
C TYR A 644 7.18 21.48 18.50
N GLN A 645 7.95 21.62 19.57
CA GLN A 645 9.20 20.89 19.76
C GLN A 645 8.96 19.64 20.61
N TYR A 646 9.84 18.61 20.50
CA TYR A 646 9.73 17.45 21.39
C TYR A 646 10.76 17.50 22.54
N GLY A 647 11.86 18.23 22.41
CA GLY A 647 12.87 18.41 23.46
C GLY A 647 13.38 17.08 23.99
N GLU A 648 13.12 16.82 25.29
CA GLU A 648 13.51 15.58 25.97
C GLU A 648 12.50 14.43 25.83
N GLY A 649 11.56 14.51 24.89
CA GLY A 649 10.60 13.45 24.59
C GLY A 649 11.26 12.21 23.98
N CYS A 650 10.74 11.04 24.35
CA CYS A 650 11.07 9.77 23.72
C CYS A 650 10.30 9.66 22.38
N LEU A 651 10.90 10.14 21.31
CA LEU A 651 10.30 10.12 19.97
C LEU A 651 10.41 8.73 19.36
N SER A 652 9.33 8.18 18.82
CA SER A 652 9.35 6.85 18.16
C SER A 652 10.19 6.85 16.89
N ASP A 653 10.23 7.97 16.17
CA ASP A 653 11.03 8.17 14.95
C ASP A 653 12.50 8.57 15.22
N GLN A 654 12.96 8.57 16.45
CA GLN A 654 14.30 9.07 16.81
C GLN A 654 15.45 8.40 16.05
N LEU A 655 15.22 7.16 15.55
CA LEU A 655 16.19 6.36 14.81
C LEU A 655 15.76 6.07 13.36
N LEU A 656 14.81 6.84 12.81
CA LEU A 656 14.26 6.60 11.47
C LEU A 656 15.32 6.59 10.36
N GLY A 657 16.31 7.51 10.43
CA GLY A 657 17.42 7.54 9.48
C GLY A 657 18.32 6.29 9.58
N GLN A 658 18.57 5.77 10.79
CA GLN A 658 19.30 4.52 11.02
C GLN A 658 18.53 3.32 10.45
N TRP A 659 17.19 3.24 10.67
CA TRP A 659 16.35 2.21 10.09
C TRP A 659 16.38 2.22 8.56
N LEU A 660 16.23 3.40 7.95
CA LEU A 660 16.28 3.51 6.48
C LEU A 660 17.65 3.08 5.94
N GLY A 661 18.73 3.39 6.67
CA GLY A 661 20.07 2.89 6.37
C GLY A 661 20.17 1.36 6.41
N MET A 662 19.54 0.70 7.39
CA MET A 662 19.48 -0.76 7.47
C MET A 662 18.76 -1.34 6.25
N VAL A 663 17.58 -0.83 5.93
CA VAL A 663 16.79 -1.26 4.76
C VAL A 663 17.54 -1.06 3.45
N ALA A 664 18.27 0.04 3.31
CA ALA A 664 19.07 0.34 2.13
C ALA A 664 20.38 -0.46 2.00
N GLY A 665 20.73 -1.26 3.01
CA GLY A 665 21.95 -2.05 3.02
C GLY A 665 23.23 -1.27 3.43
N LEU A 666 23.08 -0.09 4.05
CA LEU A 666 24.20 0.66 4.63
C LEU A 666 24.71 0.01 5.91
N GLY A 667 23.84 -0.70 6.65
CA GLY A 667 24.13 -1.29 7.95
C GLY A 667 23.98 -0.30 9.10
N ARG A 668 24.43 -0.72 10.29
CA ARG A 668 24.44 0.15 11.48
C ARG A 668 25.53 1.20 11.33
N PHE A 669 25.20 2.45 11.61
CA PHE A 669 26.12 3.56 11.64
C PHE A 669 26.12 4.33 12.98
N LEU A 670 25.30 3.93 13.95
CA LEU A 670 25.34 4.37 15.33
C LEU A 670 25.75 3.20 16.24
N ASP A 671 26.09 3.49 17.50
CA ASP A 671 26.46 2.49 18.50
C ASP A 671 25.32 1.50 18.74
N GLU A 672 25.58 0.21 18.58
CA GLU A 672 24.57 -0.86 18.66
C GLU A 672 23.89 -0.92 20.04
N ALA A 673 24.63 -0.70 21.13
CA ALA A 673 24.07 -0.75 22.48
C ALA A 673 23.12 0.44 22.72
N LYS A 674 23.45 1.62 22.18
CA LYS A 674 22.59 2.81 22.26
C LYS A 674 21.35 2.68 21.37
N ILE A 675 21.49 2.12 20.14
CA ILE A 675 20.34 1.82 19.28
C ILE A 675 19.37 0.92 20.03
N LYS A 676 19.87 -0.21 20.54
CA LYS A 676 19.05 -1.18 21.26
C LYS A 676 18.36 -0.56 22.47
N LYS A 677 19.10 0.19 23.28
CA LYS A 677 18.56 0.85 24.47
C LYS A 677 17.50 1.90 24.15
N ALA A 678 17.70 2.67 23.07
CA ALA A 678 16.72 3.64 22.60
C ALA A 678 15.42 2.97 22.11
N LEU A 679 15.53 1.86 21.38
CA LEU A 679 14.37 1.08 20.96
C LEU A 679 13.62 0.41 22.10
N GLU A 680 14.34 -0.11 23.12
CA GLU A 680 13.76 -0.56 24.38
C GLU A 680 12.93 0.53 25.05
N SER A 681 13.48 1.76 25.07
CA SER A 681 12.79 2.92 25.64
C SER A 681 11.55 3.31 24.82
N VAL A 682 11.64 3.33 23.47
CA VAL A 682 10.49 3.58 22.60
C VAL A 682 9.38 2.57 22.86
N TYR A 683 9.71 1.28 22.90
CA TYR A 683 8.72 0.25 23.20
C TYR A 683 8.11 0.43 24.59
N SER A 684 8.94 0.58 25.62
CA SER A 684 8.49 0.62 27.03
C SER A 684 7.63 1.85 27.34
N TYR A 685 7.93 3.01 26.73
CA TYR A 685 7.26 4.26 27.08
C TYR A 685 6.13 4.63 26.13
N ASN A 686 6.23 4.25 24.84
CA ASN A 686 5.29 4.69 23.83
C ASN A 686 4.24 3.63 23.48
N PHE A 687 4.51 2.32 23.70
CA PHE A 687 3.53 1.28 23.45
C PHE A 687 2.43 1.26 24.54
N ARG A 688 1.16 1.28 24.11
CA ARG A 688 -0.01 1.21 24.98
C ARG A 688 -0.83 -0.04 24.67
N GLU A 689 -1.30 -0.69 25.75
CA GLU A 689 -2.19 -1.86 25.65
C GLU A 689 -3.66 -1.47 25.45
N ASN A 690 -4.03 -0.23 25.75
CA ASN A 690 -5.34 0.36 25.52
C ASN A 690 -5.30 1.89 25.67
N PHE A 691 -6.38 2.57 25.31
CA PHE A 691 -6.53 4.03 25.32
C PHE A 691 -7.69 4.51 26.19
N TYR A 692 -8.25 3.71 27.10
CA TYR A 692 -9.38 4.11 27.92
C TYR A 692 -9.09 5.29 28.86
N ASP A 693 -7.85 5.42 29.32
CA ASP A 693 -7.38 6.47 30.23
C ASP A 693 -6.49 7.52 29.54
N PHE A 694 -6.38 7.47 28.21
CA PHE A 694 -5.50 8.33 27.43
C PHE A 694 -6.28 9.45 26.72
N ALA A 695 -5.95 10.69 27.07
CA ALA A 695 -6.55 11.86 26.43
C ALA A 695 -5.75 12.22 25.15
N ASN A 696 -6.37 12.05 24.01
CA ASN A 696 -5.87 12.50 22.72
C ASN A 696 -6.83 13.54 22.12
N VAL A 697 -6.34 14.75 21.86
CA VAL A 697 -7.09 15.83 21.21
C VAL A 697 -6.64 16.06 19.77
N GLN A 698 -5.74 15.22 19.28
CA GLN A 698 -5.25 15.17 17.91
C GLN A 698 -6.04 14.14 17.11
N ARG A 699 -5.54 13.71 15.93
CA ARG A 699 -6.22 12.68 15.14
C ARG A 699 -6.12 11.31 15.85
N THR A 700 -7.17 10.51 15.77
CA THR A 700 -7.28 9.30 16.56
C THR A 700 -7.39 8.08 15.66
N TYR A 701 -6.34 7.27 15.60
CA TYR A 701 -6.25 6.05 14.78
C TYR A 701 -6.26 4.76 15.60
N ALA A 702 -6.16 4.86 16.93
CA ALA A 702 -6.37 3.77 17.87
C ALA A 702 -7.27 4.22 19.01
N LEU A 703 -8.24 3.39 19.41
CA LEU A 703 -9.33 3.75 20.33
C LEU A 703 -9.49 2.70 21.42
N ALA A 704 -9.93 3.17 22.61
CA ALA A 704 -10.45 2.34 23.68
C ALA A 704 -9.61 1.09 24.00
N ASP A 705 -10.10 -0.10 23.59
CA ASP A 705 -9.47 -1.41 23.84
C ASP A 705 -8.35 -1.77 22.84
N GLU A 706 -8.08 -0.92 21.87
CA GLU A 706 -7.03 -1.16 20.87
C GLU A 706 -5.64 -0.92 21.46
N LYS A 707 -4.65 -1.59 20.88
CA LYS A 707 -3.23 -1.40 21.23
C LYS A 707 -2.55 -0.56 20.17
N GLY A 708 -1.50 0.21 20.54
CA GLY A 708 -0.76 1.01 19.58
C GLY A 708 0.47 1.70 20.17
N LEU A 709 1.36 2.14 19.28
CA LEU A 709 2.58 2.86 19.62
C LEU A 709 2.36 4.37 19.39
N LEU A 710 2.44 5.17 20.45
CA LEU A 710 2.40 6.63 20.36
C LEU A 710 3.64 7.19 19.65
N LEU A 711 3.48 8.34 19.01
CA LEU A 711 4.60 9.00 18.35
C LEU A 711 5.63 9.54 19.34
N CYS A 712 5.20 10.06 20.50
CA CYS A 712 6.13 10.59 21.48
C CYS A 712 5.52 10.59 22.90
N THR A 713 6.33 10.25 23.90
CA THR A 713 6.01 10.46 25.31
C THR A 713 7.13 11.21 26.03
N TRP A 714 6.86 11.69 27.24
CA TRP A 714 7.84 12.42 28.06
C TRP A 714 8.00 11.72 29.42
N PRO A 715 8.64 10.52 29.46
CA PRO A 715 8.69 9.69 30.67
C PRO A 715 9.45 10.34 31.82
N ARG A 716 10.36 11.27 31.52
CA ARG A 716 11.14 12.01 32.52
C ARG A 716 10.55 13.39 32.82
N GLY A 717 9.37 13.70 32.33
CA GLY A 717 8.79 15.05 32.39
C GLY A 717 9.30 15.93 31.25
N GLY A 718 9.06 17.24 31.33
CA GLY A 718 9.51 18.19 30.31
C GLY A 718 8.63 18.24 29.06
N ARG A 719 7.40 17.65 29.08
CA ARG A 719 6.46 17.82 27.98
C ARG A 719 6.18 19.29 27.73
N PRO A 720 6.44 19.80 26.50
CA PRO A 720 6.10 21.20 26.17
C PRO A 720 4.61 21.46 26.36
N PRO A 721 4.21 22.69 26.75
CA PRO A 721 2.78 23.05 26.81
C PRO A 721 2.06 22.87 25.46
N LEU A 722 2.78 23.03 24.35
CA LEU A 722 2.33 22.78 22.98
C LEU A 722 3.36 21.89 22.30
N PRO A 723 3.27 20.57 22.48
CA PRO A 723 4.12 19.62 21.77
C PRO A 723 3.79 19.63 20.27
N PHE A 724 4.59 18.95 19.45
CA PHE A 724 4.25 18.86 18.03
C PHE A 724 2.87 18.19 17.82
N PRO A 725 2.14 18.57 16.74
CA PRO A 725 0.71 18.30 16.61
C PRO A 725 0.31 16.82 16.60
N TYR A 726 1.23 15.92 16.32
CA TYR A 726 0.95 14.49 16.16
C TYR A 726 1.51 13.63 17.30
N SER A 727 2.04 14.24 18.38
CA SER A 727 2.72 13.52 19.48
C SER A 727 1.91 12.40 20.10
N ASP A 728 0.59 12.57 20.18
CA ASP A 728 -0.34 11.67 20.84
C ASP A 728 -1.04 10.69 19.86
N GLU A 729 -0.65 10.70 18.59
CA GLU A 729 -1.21 9.83 17.55
C GLU A 729 -0.51 8.46 17.50
N VAL A 730 -1.18 7.52 16.83
CA VAL A 730 -0.67 6.18 16.49
C VAL A 730 -0.67 6.03 14.99
N TRP A 731 0.50 5.96 14.35
CA TRP A 731 0.63 5.81 12.91
C TRP A 731 1.09 4.41 12.53
N THR A 732 0.27 3.67 11.80
CA THR A 732 0.54 2.26 11.48
C THR A 732 1.85 2.08 10.72
N GLY A 733 2.16 2.98 9.80
CA GLY A 733 3.43 2.93 9.06
C GLY A 733 4.66 3.19 9.94
N LEU A 734 4.52 4.02 10.97
CA LEU A 734 5.55 4.23 11.98
C LEU A 734 5.70 2.98 12.85
N GLU A 735 4.60 2.36 13.27
CA GLU A 735 4.65 1.11 14.05
C GLU A 735 5.41 0.01 13.31
N TYR A 736 5.22 -0.13 12.00
CA TYR A 736 5.94 -1.14 11.19
C TYR A 736 7.43 -0.86 11.05
N HIS A 737 7.83 0.41 10.89
CA HIS A 737 9.26 0.71 10.83
C HIS A 737 9.94 0.47 12.19
N VAL A 738 9.32 0.88 13.30
CA VAL A 738 9.85 0.62 14.65
C VAL A 738 9.90 -0.88 14.91
N ALA A 739 8.84 -1.63 14.56
CA ALA A 739 8.79 -3.08 14.70
C ALA A 739 9.93 -3.77 13.95
N SER A 740 10.16 -3.41 12.69
CA SER A 740 11.25 -3.98 11.90
C SER A 740 12.63 -3.58 12.44
N HIS A 741 12.78 -2.37 13.00
CA HIS A 741 14.02 -1.95 13.63
C HIS A 741 14.30 -2.73 14.93
N LEU A 742 13.28 -2.93 15.78
CA LEU A 742 13.37 -3.81 16.95
C LEU A 742 13.85 -5.21 16.57
N ILE A 743 13.31 -5.78 15.48
CA ILE A 743 13.70 -7.11 14.98
C ILE A 743 15.15 -7.13 14.51
N TYR A 744 15.62 -6.10 13.77
CA TYR A 744 17.02 -5.96 13.38
C TYR A 744 17.99 -5.96 14.58
N GLU A 745 17.55 -5.45 15.73
CA GLU A 745 18.33 -5.40 16.96
C GLU A 745 18.10 -6.62 17.90
N GLY A 746 17.45 -7.67 17.39
CA GLY A 746 17.22 -8.92 18.11
C GLY A 746 16.04 -8.89 19.09
N MET A 747 15.28 -7.80 19.15
CA MET A 747 14.07 -7.64 19.97
C MET A 747 12.83 -8.13 19.20
N VAL A 748 12.84 -9.44 18.91
CA VAL A 748 11.85 -10.04 18.00
C VAL A 748 10.45 -10.03 18.59
N LYS A 749 10.31 -10.33 19.89
CA LYS A 749 8.99 -10.36 20.56
C LYS A 749 8.33 -8.98 20.58
N GLU A 750 9.09 -7.96 20.89
CA GLU A 750 8.64 -6.57 20.91
C GLU A 750 8.19 -6.10 19.51
N GLY A 751 9.02 -6.39 18.50
CA GLY A 751 8.69 -6.08 17.12
C GLY A 751 7.42 -6.79 16.66
N LEU A 752 7.31 -8.09 16.88
CA LEU A 752 6.13 -8.88 16.53
C LEU A 752 4.88 -8.42 17.30
N THR A 753 5.04 -7.96 18.55
CA THR A 753 3.95 -7.37 19.35
C THR A 753 3.35 -6.15 18.65
N LEU A 754 4.17 -5.23 18.16
CA LEU A 754 3.68 -4.04 17.44
C LEU A 754 2.94 -4.44 16.15
N VAL A 755 3.48 -5.38 15.38
CA VAL A 755 2.83 -5.85 14.15
C VAL A 755 1.47 -6.48 14.44
N LYS A 756 1.40 -7.35 15.45
CA LYS A 756 0.15 -8.02 15.85
C LYS A 756 -0.88 -7.01 16.37
N ALA A 757 -0.46 -6.04 17.18
CA ALA A 757 -1.30 -4.97 17.68
C ALA A 757 -1.88 -4.12 16.53
N ALA A 758 -1.05 -3.74 15.55
CA ALA A 758 -1.49 -3.03 14.37
C ALA A 758 -2.53 -3.82 13.57
N ARG A 759 -2.26 -5.10 13.25
CA ARG A 759 -3.19 -5.92 12.47
C ARG A 759 -4.50 -6.23 13.17
N GLN A 760 -4.52 -6.30 14.50
CA GLN A 760 -5.76 -6.49 15.27
C GLN A 760 -6.73 -5.30 15.17
N ARG A 761 -6.25 -4.09 14.81
CA ARG A 761 -7.12 -2.93 14.55
C ARG A 761 -7.83 -3.01 13.21
N TYR A 762 -7.31 -3.82 12.27
CA TYR A 762 -7.81 -4.00 10.89
C TYR A 762 -8.39 -5.40 10.72
N ASP A 763 -9.45 -5.69 11.47
CA ASP A 763 -10.05 -7.01 11.67
C ASP A 763 -11.23 -7.32 10.73
N GLY A 764 -11.52 -6.45 9.77
CA GLY A 764 -12.68 -6.55 8.87
C GLY A 764 -14.01 -6.16 9.52
N ARG A 765 -14.06 -6.04 10.84
CA ARG A 765 -15.23 -5.57 11.59
C ARG A 765 -15.17 -4.06 11.84
N ARG A 766 -14.03 -3.57 12.30
CA ARG A 766 -13.77 -2.16 12.65
C ARG A 766 -13.17 -1.40 11.49
N ARG A 767 -12.19 -2.00 10.80
CA ARG A 767 -11.47 -1.39 9.68
C ARG A 767 -11.15 -2.43 8.62
N ASN A 768 -11.00 -1.93 7.40
CA ASN A 768 -10.62 -2.75 6.24
C ASN A 768 -9.16 -3.21 6.35
N PRO A 769 -8.87 -4.52 6.30
CA PRO A 769 -7.50 -5.05 6.35
C PRO A 769 -6.57 -4.57 5.23
N TRP A 770 -7.10 -4.12 4.11
CA TRP A 770 -6.37 -3.62 2.94
C TRP A 770 -6.39 -2.09 2.80
N ASP A 771 -6.75 -1.38 3.88
CA ASP A 771 -6.83 0.07 3.90
C ASP A 771 -6.39 0.59 5.27
N GLU A 772 -5.07 0.69 5.48
CA GLU A 772 -4.55 1.30 6.70
C GLU A 772 -4.58 2.81 6.59
N VAL A 773 -5.24 3.43 7.57
CA VAL A 773 -5.51 4.87 7.58
C VAL A 773 -4.50 5.64 8.42
N GLU A 774 -4.14 6.83 7.92
CA GLU A 774 -3.40 7.85 8.66
C GLU A 774 -3.99 9.23 8.24
N CYS A 775 -3.29 10.06 7.48
CA CYS A 775 -3.89 11.25 6.86
C CYS A 775 -4.59 10.85 5.55
N GLY A 776 -5.57 9.95 5.64
CA GLY A 776 -6.31 9.39 4.52
C GLY A 776 -6.23 7.87 4.44
N HIS A 777 -6.99 7.32 3.50
CA HIS A 777 -7.02 5.90 3.12
C HIS A 777 -5.75 5.50 2.37
N HIS A 778 -5.39 4.23 2.41
CA HIS A 778 -4.28 3.65 1.66
C HIS A 778 -2.99 4.47 1.78
N TYR A 779 -2.65 4.82 3.00
CA TYR A 779 -1.58 5.77 3.28
C TYR A 779 -0.20 5.14 3.05
N ALA A 780 0.62 5.78 2.22
CA ALA A 780 1.87 5.22 1.70
C ALA A 780 2.88 4.84 2.77
N ARG A 781 2.90 5.52 3.94
CA ARG A 781 3.78 5.21 5.07
C ARG A 781 3.66 3.77 5.52
N ALA A 782 2.47 3.15 5.45
CA ALA A 782 2.23 1.77 5.85
C ALA A 782 3.03 0.74 5.01
N MET A 783 3.50 1.11 3.81
CA MET A 783 4.42 0.28 3.02
C MET A 783 5.81 0.12 3.65
N SER A 784 6.10 0.75 4.80
CA SER A 784 7.24 0.43 5.67
C SER A 784 7.20 -1.02 6.18
N SER A 785 6.02 -1.65 6.15
CA SER A 785 5.81 -3.06 6.49
C SER A 785 6.71 -4.03 5.71
N TRP A 786 7.17 -3.66 4.50
CA TRP A 786 8.17 -4.45 3.76
C TRP A 786 9.48 -4.65 4.56
N GLY A 787 9.83 -3.69 5.41
CA GLY A 787 10.96 -3.77 6.33
C GLY A 787 10.89 -4.96 7.29
N LEU A 788 9.68 -5.43 7.64
CA LEU A 788 9.50 -6.62 8.48
C LEU A 788 10.03 -7.88 7.79
N LEU A 789 9.75 -8.03 6.49
CA LEU A 789 10.25 -9.17 5.70
C LEU A 789 11.78 -9.16 5.64
N LEU A 790 12.38 -7.97 5.43
CA LEU A 790 13.83 -7.80 5.39
C LEU A 790 14.48 -8.10 6.75
N ALA A 791 13.90 -7.60 7.83
CA ALA A 791 14.44 -7.78 9.18
C ALA A 791 14.32 -9.23 9.68
N LEU A 792 13.14 -9.87 9.49
CA LEU A 792 12.91 -11.25 9.91
C LEU A 792 13.74 -12.26 9.13
N SER A 793 14.02 -11.98 7.86
CA SER A 793 14.89 -12.84 7.03
C SER A 793 16.37 -12.49 7.14
N GLY A 794 16.70 -11.31 7.71
CA GLY A 794 18.06 -10.76 7.66
C GLY A 794 18.56 -10.57 6.23
N PHE A 795 17.63 -10.32 5.28
CA PHE A 795 17.97 -10.19 3.87
C PHE A 795 18.89 -8.99 3.63
N ASN A 796 20.08 -9.27 3.11
CA ASN A 796 21.00 -8.25 2.64
C ASN A 796 21.36 -8.50 1.17
N TYR A 797 21.60 -7.43 0.43
CA TYR A 797 21.73 -7.48 -1.01
C TYR A 797 22.65 -6.39 -1.53
N SER A 798 23.26 -6.65 -2.67
CA SER A 798 23.97 -5.67 -3.49
C SER A 798 24.09 -6.24 -4.90
N VAL A 799 23.26 -5.77 -5.82
CA VAL A 799 23.34 -6.19 -7.22
C VAL A 799 24.67 -5.75 -7.86
N PRO A 800 25.19 -4.53 -7.62
CA PRO A 800 26.51 -4.13 -8.14
C PRO A 800 27.64 -5.06 -7.72
N GLU A 801 27.59 -5.57 -6.49
CA GLU A 801 28.62 -6.48 -5.95
C GLU A 801 28.33 -7.96 -6.28
N GLY A 802 27.12 -8.29 -6.76
CA GLY A 802 26.67 -9.67 -6.96
C GLY A 802 26.53 -10.41 -5.62
N ARG A 803 26.02 -9.74 -4.58
CA ARG A 803 25.92 -10.27 -3.22
C ARG A 803 24.45 -10.42 -2.80
N LEU A 804 24.14 -11.58 -2.20
CA LEU A 804 22.93 -11.84 -1.44
C LEU A 804 23.27 -12.52 -0.12
N GLY A 805 22.43 -12.31 0.90
CA GLY A 805 22.59 -13.02 2.16
C GLY A 805 21.32 -13.02 3.01
N PHE A 806 21.29 -13.95 3.97
CA PHE A 806 20.18 -14.17 4.89
C PHE A 806 20.68 -14.45 6.31
N ALA A 807 19.96 -13.93 7.28
CA ALA A 807 20.23 -14.12 8.71
C ALA A 807 18.87 -14.16 9.45
N PRO A 808 18.13 -15.27 9.37
CA PRO A 808 16.78 -15.36 9.94
C PRO A 808 16.74 -15.07 11.44
N ALA A 809 15.95 -14.08 11.83
CA ALA A 809 15.74 -13.72 13.23
C ALA A 809 14.74 -14.65 13.94
N LEU A 810 13.98 -15.44 13.17
CA LEU A 810 12.96 -16.36 13.66
C LEU A 810 13.21 -17.76 13.12
N ARG A 811 13.18 -18.79 14.00
CA ARG A 811 13.33 -20.22 13.62
C ARG A 811 14.51 -20.51 12.69
N PRO A 812 15.72 -20.09 13.01
CA PRO A 812 16.88 -20.28 12.14
C PRO A 812 17.22 -21.75 11.87
N GLU A 813 16.66 -22.69 12.65
CA GLU A 813 16.81 -24.14 12.46
C GLU A 813 16.00 -24.65 11.25
N GLU A 814 14.85 -24.03 10.95
CA GLU A 814 13.99 -24.35 9.81
C GLU A 814 13.26 -23.10 9.37
N PHE A 815 13.79 -22.46 8.33
CA PHE A 815 13.30 -21.17 7.86
C PHE A 815 13.10 -21.16 6.36
N ARG A 816 12.04 -20.52 5.89
CA ARG A 816 11.77 -20.24 4.48
C ARG A 816 11.20 -18.83 4.33
N THR A 817 11.61 -18.11 3.30
CA THR A 817 11.11 -16.78 3.01
C THR A 817 11.14 -16.45 1.53
N CYS A 818 10.16 -15.70 1.07
CA CYS A 818 10.23 -15.00 -0.22
C CYS A 818 11.25 -13.88 -0.15
N TRP A 819 11.97 -13.62 -1.23
CA TRP A 819 12.83 -12.46 -1.42
C TRP A 819 12.57 -11.83 -2.79
N SER A 820 12.78 -10.52 -2.91
CA SER A 820 12.58 -9.79 -4.16
C SER A 820 13.56 -8.63 -4.31
N LEU A 821 14.04 -8.47 -5.53
CA LEU A 821 14.72 -7.30 -6.07
C LEU A 821 13.95 -6.76 -7.30
N GLY A 822 12.63 -6.86 -7.26
CA GLY A 822 11.73 -6.47 -8.32
C GLY A 822 11.70 -7.46 -9.48
N SER A 823 12.46 -7.23 -10.54
CA SER A 823 12.50 -8.12 -11.71
C SER A 823 13.06 -9.52 -11.43
N THR A 824 13.79 -9.68 -10.34
CA THR A 824 14.32 -10.97 -9.90
C THR A 824 13.82 -11.27 -8.49
N TRP A 825 13.13 -12.39 -8.33
CA TRP A 825 12.61 -12.82 -7.05
C TRP A 825 12.54 -14.35 -6.94
N GLY A 826 12.36 -14.84 -5.73
CA GLY A 826 12.26 -16.27 -5.46
C GLY A 826 12.10 -16.53 -3.97
N PHE A 827 12.63 -17.66 -3.51
CA PHE A 827 12.65 -17.98 -2.09
C PHE A 827 14.04 -18.42 -1.61
N TYR A 828 14.25 -18.24 -0.34
CA TYR A 828 15.37 -18.80 0.41
C TYR A 828 14.82 -19.76 1.45
N GLU A 829 15.50 -20.89 1.64
CA GLU A 829 15.23 -21.81 2.74
C GLU A 829 16.51 -22.32 3.37
N GLN A 830 16.45 -22.58 4.68
CA GLN A 830 17.52 -23.22 5.43
C GLN A 830 16.98 -24.24 6.41
N LYS A 831 17.79 -25.29 6.66
CA LYS A 831 17.42 -26.36 7.57
C LYS A 831 18.65 -26.95 8.27
N ALA A 832 18.56 -27.06 9.61
CA ALA A 832 19.48 -27.87 10.38
C ALA A 832 19.10 -29.37 10.28
N GLY A 833 20.07 -30.21 9.99
CA GLY A 833 19.88 -31.65 9.90
C GLY A 833 20.42 -32.40 11.13
N ALA A 834 20.32 -33.70 11.11
CA ALA A 834 20.93 -34.56 12.11
C ALA A 834 22.48 -34.48 12.06
N GLU A 835 23.16 -34.85 13.12
CA GLU A 835 24.65 -34.94 13.20
C GLU A 835 25.37 -33.62 12.88
N ASN A 836 24.74 -32.48 13.24
CA ASN A 836 25.31 -31.14 13.04
C ASN A 836 25.46 -30.72 11.56
N THR A 837 24.67 -31.30 10.67
CA THR A 837 24.62 -30.88 9.28
C THR A 837 23.69 -29.66 9.14
N PHE A 838 23.99 -28.84 8.17
CA PHE A 838 23.15 -27.68 7.81
C PHE A 838 23.08 -27.54 6.29
N SER A 839 21.93 -27.18 5.79
CA SER A 839 21.76 -26.89 4.38
C SER A 839 20.92 -25.62 4.18
N CYS A 840 21.26 -24.87 3.13
CA CYS A 840 20.41 -23.78 2.67
C CYS A 840 20.30 -23.79 1.15
N MET A 841 19.21 -23.25 0.64
CA MET A 841 18.92 -23.15 -0.78
C MET A 841 18.40 -21.76 -1.12
N LEU A 842 19.01 -21.13 -2.11
CA LEU A 842 18.49 -19.96 -2.79
C LEU A 842 17.86 -20.39 -4.11
N LYS A 843 16.59 -20.15 -4.31
CA LYS A 843 15.85 -20.40 -5.54
C LYS A 843 15.50 -19.09 -6.23
N VAL A 844 15.72 -19.01 -7.53
CA VAL A 844 15.23 -17.92 -8.39
C VAL A 844 13.98 -18.43 -9.11
N GLU A 845 12.86 -17.80 -8.86
CA GLU A 845 11.57 -18.13 -9.48
C GLU A 845 11.27 -17.26 -10.71
N ASN A 846 11.77 -16.03 -10.71
CA ASN A 846 11.62 -15.10 -11.82
C ASN A 846 12.90 -14.27 -12.02
N GLY A 847 13.18 -13.86 -13.25
CA GLY A 847 14.29 -13.00 -13.61
C GLY A 847 15.65 -13.70 -13.65
N ARG A 848 16.70 -12.93 -13.43
CA ARG A 848 18.09 -13.41 -13.44
C ARG A 848 18.96 -12.60 -12.49
N PHE A 849 19.96 -13.25 -11.88
CA PHE A 849 20.93 -12.64 -10.97
C PHE A 849 22.33 -13.23 -11.17
N GLU A 850 23.38 -12.39 -11.24
CA GLU A 850 24.76 -12.82 -11.21
C GLU A 850 25.29 -12.82 -9.79
N LEU A 851 25.39 -13.98 -9.16
CA LEU A 851 25.85 -14.15 -7.80
C LEU A 851 27.37 -14.37 -7.75
N ARG A 852 28.06 -13.64 -6.88
CA ARG A 852 29.51 -13.75 -6.60
C ARG A 852 29.79 -14.04 -5.13
N GLU A 853 28.90 -13.58 -4.26
CA GLU A 853 29.01 -13.77 -2.82
C GLU A 853 27.65 -14.13 -2.23
N PHE A 854 27.64 -15.13 -1.39
CA PHE A 854 26.47 -15.53 -0.64
C PHE A 854 26.78 -15.63 0.85
N THR A 855 25.95 -15.04 1.72
CA THR A 855 26.14 -15.08 3.16
C THR A 855 24.92 -15.68 3.85
N PHE A 856 25.14 -16.43 4.92
CA PHE A 856 24.08 -16.94 5.78
C PHE A 856 24.56 -17.07 7.22
N GLU A 857 23.59 -17.13 8.16
CA GLU A 857 23.84 -17.35 9.57
C GLU A 857 23.49 -18.79 9.93
N LEU A 858 24.42 -19.45 10.65
CA LEU A 858 24.17 -20.76 11.23
C LEU A 858 23.24 -20.63 12.44
N PRO A 859 22.33 -21.58 12.66
CA PRO A 859 21.47 -21.58 13.83
C PRO A 859 22.29 -21.77 15.13
N SER A 860 21.71 -21.37 16.26
CA SER A 860 22.39 -21.39 17.58
C SER A 860 22.97 -22.73 17.95
N LEU A 861 22.33 -23.84 17.55
CA LEU A 861 22.84 -25.22 17.74
C LEU A 861 24.20 -25.48 17.08
N LEU A 862 24.53 -24.74 16.05
CA LEU A 862 25.79 -24.82 15.30
C LEU A 862 26.71 -23.61 15.53
N ALA A 863 26.22 -22.58 16.22
CA ALA A 863 27.01 -21.41 16.53
C ALA A 863 28.26 -21.80 17.37
N GLY A 864 29.41 -21.25 17.00
CA GLY A 864 30.68 -21.56 17.65
C GLY A 864 31.35 -22.89 17.21
N LYS A 865 30.68 -23.71 16.41
CA LYS A 865 31.33 -24.89 15.83
C LYS A 865 32.15 -24.51 14.62
N LYS A 866 33.36 -25.07 14.52
CA LYS A 866 34.23 -24.86 13.35
C LYS A 866 33.74 -25.72 12.18
N ILE A 867 33.36 -25.07 11.10
CA ILE A 867 32.93 -25.73 9.86
C ILE A 867 34.16 -26.34 9.18
N ARG A 868 34.05 -27.62 8.80
CA ARG A 868 35.14 -28.38 8.15
C ARG A 868 35.11 -28.23 6.63
N SER A 869 33.91 -28.28 6.05
CA SER A 869 33.75 -28.17 4.60
C SER A 869 32.39 -27.57 4.24
N VAL A 870 32.37 -26.97 3.07
CA VAL A 870 31.13 -26.40 2.44
C VAL A 870 31.07 -26.94 1.02
N GLU A 871 29.96 -27.57 0.67
CA GLU A 871 29.65 -28.01 -0.70
C GLU A 871 28.61 -27.06 -1.33
N CYS A 872 28.93 -26.52 -2.51
CA CYS A 872 28.03 -25.63 -3.25
C CYS A 872 27.59 -26.31 -4.56
N LEU A 873 26.29 -26.35 -4.80
CA LEU A 873 25.65 -26.97 -5.97
C LEU A 873 24.79 -25.95 -6.71
N ALA A 874 25.15 -25.60 -7.93
CA ALA A 874 24.28 -24.80 -8.81
C ALA A 874 23.51 -25.73 -9.75
N ASN A 875 22.18 -25.70 -9.68
CA ASN A 875 21.29 -26.62 -10.43
C ASN A 875 21.68 -28.10 -10.27
N GLY A 876 22.09 -28.50 -9.07
CA GLY A 876 22.55 -29.86 -8.77
C GLY A 876 24.00 -30.17 -9.17
N GLY A 877 24.65 -29.34 -9.96
CA GLY A 877 26.06 -29.46 -10.33
C GLY A 877 26.98 -28.80 -9.31
N LYS A 878 28.05 -29.48 -8.89
CA LYS A 878 29.05 -28.94 -7.96
C LYS A 878 29.83 -27.79 -8.60
N ILE A 879 29.92 -26.67 -7.88
CA ILE A 879 30.69 -25.52 -8.30
C ILE A 879 31.85 -25.24 -7.34
N LYS A 880 32.94 -24.69 -7.87
CA LYS A 880 34.10 -24.26 -7.07
C LYS A 880 33.70 -23.10 -6.17
N SER A 881 34.01 -23.22 -4.88
CA SER A 881 33.74 -22.18 -3.90
C SER A 881 34.85 -22.13 -2.84
N SER A 882 34.93 -21.00 -2.17
CA SER A 882 35.67 -20.87 -0.92
C SER A 882 34.76 -20.26 0.13
N PHE A 883 35.06 -20.49 1.41
CA PHE A 883 34.26 -19.89 2.47
C PHE A 883 35.13 -19.27 3.58
N GLU A 884 34.57 -18.32 4.26
CA GLU A 884 35.07 -17.68 5.45
C GLU A 884 34.03 -17.82 6.56
N GLN A 885 34.46 -18.14 7.79
CA GLN A 885 33.58 -18.23 8.95
C GLN A 885 33.95 -17.14 9.96
N ALA A 886 32.97 -16.34 10.41
CA ALA A 886 33.09 -15.37 11.48
C ALA A 886 31.96 -15.60 12.50
N GLY A 887 32.23 -16.33 13.57
CA GLY A 887 31.20 -16.75 14.52
C GLY A 887 30.18 -17.70 13.86
N SER A 888 28.89 -17.34 13.91
CA SER A 888 27.78 -18.01 13.21
C SER A 888 27.71 -17.67 11.73
N ARG A 889 28.32 -16.58 11.30
CA ARG A 889 28.21 -16.10 9.93
C ARG A 889 29.14 -16.84 8.98
N ILE A 890 28.58 -17.36 7.91
CA ILE A 890 29.31 -18.00 6.82
C ILE A 890 29.20 -17.12 5.57
N LYS A 891 30.37 -16.84 4.99
CA LYS A 891 30.53 -16.10 3.75
C LYS A 891 31.09 -17.02 2.67
N ILE A 892 30.33 -17.22 1.61
CA ILE A 892 30.72 -18.04 0.46
C ILE A 892 31.15 -17.13 -0.69
N LYS A 893 32.34 -17.33 -1.22
CA LYS A 893 32.80 -16.70 -2.47
C LYS A 893 32.62 -17.69 -3.61
N LEU A 894 31.96 -17.24 -4.67
CA LEU A 894 31.60 -18.02 -5.85
C LEU A 894 32.29 -17.43 -7.10
N PRO A 895 32.58 -18.24 -8.12
CA PRO A 895 32.79 -17.68 -9.46
C PRO A 895 31.51 -16.94 -9.90
N ARG A 896 31.57 -16.11 -10.94
CA ARG A 896 30.38 -15.48 -11.50
C ARG A 896 29.32 -16.54 -11.83
N THR A 897 28.33 -16.68 -10.97
CA THR A 897 27.29 -17.72 -11.07
C THR A 897 26.00 -17.08 -11.52
N ASN A 898 25.59 -17.33 -12.74
CA ASN A 898 24.33 -16.84 -13.29
C ASN A 898 23.17 -17.73 -12.85
N LEU A 899 22.28 -17.18 -12.02
CA LEU A 899 21.04 -17.78 -11.62
C LEU A 899 19.89 -17.12 -12.39
N GLN A 900 19.08 -17.92 -13.06
CA GLN A 900 17.90 -17.48 -13.82
C GLN A 900 16.65 -18.18 -13.30
N ALA A 901 15.48 -17.79 -13.79
CA ALA A 901 14.22 -18.42 -13.43
C ALA A 901 14.35 -19.97 -13.51
N GLY A 902 13.94 -20.65 -12.45
CA GLY A 902 14.09 -22.10 -12.28
C GLY A 902 15.45 -22.55 -11.70
N SER A 903 16.47 -21.69 -11.64
CA SER A 903 17.78 -22.03 -11.06
C SER A 903 17.78 -22.07 -9.53
N SER A 904 18.65 -22.93 -8.96
CA SER A 904 18.90 -22.96 -7.52
C SER A 904 20.39 -23.03 -7.19
N LEU A 905 20.76 -22.41 -6.07
CA LEU A 905 22.04 -22.61 -5.39
C LEU A 905 21.76 -23.34 -4.08
N THR A 906 22.25 -24.55 -3.94
CA THR A 906 22.18 -25.33 -2.69
C THR A 906 23.56 -25.36 -2.03
N ILE A 907 23.59 -25.09 -0.75
CA ILE A 907 24.81 -25.11 0.07
C ILE A 907 24.60 -26.13 1.18
N ARG A 908 25.58 -27.03 1.35
CA ARG A 908 25.64 -28.01 2.43
C ARG A 908 26.88 -27.77 3.27
N VAL A 909 26.70 -27.74 4.57
CA VAL A 909 27.73 -27.47 5.56
C VAL A 909 27.96 -28.75 6.40
N HIS A 910 29.25 -29.10 6.58
CA HIS A 910 29.68 -30.28 7.34
C HIS A 910 30.72 -29.96 8.40
#